data_49f97fd3dccc8b596c465b7549921a48
#
_entry.id   49f97fd3dccc8b596c465b7549921a48
#
_cell.length_a   1.000
_cell.length_b   1.000
_cell.length_c   1.000
_cell.angle_alpha   90.00
_cell.angle_beta   90.00
_cell.angle_gamma   90.00
#
_symmetry.space_group_name_H-M   'P 1'
#
loop_
_entity.id
_entity.type
_entity.pdbx_description
1 polymer ?
#
loop_
_entity_poly.entity_id
_entity_poly.type
_entity_poly.pdbx_seq_one_letter_code
_entity_poly.pdbx_strand_id
1 'polypeptide(L)'
;MKKLILALCLLLMVSVGAAGEEMQTETAPTVAEIALTMRPESEEPTHLTVGNSTKVSGSFFTTQFGNNTSDIDVRYMLHGYNPIVWMNQLEFTTDPMVVDSLESADTRAGRTYTIRIVDGLTYNDGVTPVTAEDYVFSYLLLTSPQFAALGANTGAYAHVVGYEAFSAGETDVFSGVRLIDERTFSVTVKAQYEPYFYELSYLSVYPYPIGVIAPGCEVRDDGEGAYIANIDETAVEPVFTAELLQSTVLDAENGYLSHPYLTCGPYKLVSYDRESGTVEFAINEFYVGNYEGVRPVIDTVTLVPVLPQDMKEKLESGEIDLLNKVVDGDVVNSMRPMLSEGYSLLNYARLGYGFCAFACEQGPQQFKAVRQAIDYCFDADSFVRDALKGYGVTVNGYYGLGQWMTLAAMGTIRPEGITPEEEEVWDALNLDELNPYTLDLGKAKALLEEDGWTLNENGEPFDETRDAVRCKDVDGELMRLSLDFAQVKDNDFAQLVVDQFSETLPQVGIELVVHEVSFNEMLSDYYREDGERLYDMNFMATNFVSTFDPFMTFTDDPDFVGAMNTSGMTDEQLIDMTWDMHKTEPYDVLTYVQKWIEFQKYYNELLPTMPIYSNVYFDFHTNWLQNYYAGSEINWPEAVLYAYIAEPVETAPDEVQSGLDLDDDMKIDGGNDFGDDDFEIIE
;
A
#
# COMPACT_ATOMS: atom_id res chain seq x y z
N MET A 1 -11.67 15.34 27.64
CA MET A 1 -12.32 15.02 26.35
C MET A 1 -12.62 13.54 26.15
N LYS A 2 -11.81 12.58 26.61
CA LYS A 2 -12.11 11.13 26.57
C LYS A 2 -13.48 10.68 27.15
N LYS A 3 -14.16 11.51 27.92
CA LYS A 3 -15.48 11.18 28.51
C LYS A 3 -16.69 11.61 27.67
N LEU A 4 -16.52 12.35 26.59
CA LEU A 4 -17.63 12.80 25.73
C LEU A 4 -17.91 11.81 24.59
N ILE A 5 -16.89 11.12 24.09
CA ILE A 5 -17.02 10.12 23.00
C ILE A 5 -17.71 8.85 23.50
N LEU A 6 -17.46 8.44 24.74
CA LEU A 6 -18.16 7.30 25.37
C LEU A 6 -19.63 7.60 25.71
N ALA A 7 -20.04 8.85 25.70
CA ALA A 7 -21.43 9.24 26.03
C ALA A 7 -22.37 9.22 24.82
N LEU A 8 -21.88 9.28 23.57
CA LEU A 8 -22.73 9.26 22.37
C LEU A 8 -23.13 7.83 21.97
N CYS A 9 -22.27 6.83 22.19
CA CYS A 9 -22.64 5.42 21.99
C CYS A 9 -23.59 4.86 23.07
N LEU A 10 -23.77 5.56 24.20
CA LEU A 10 -24.63 5.13 25.31
C LEU A 10 -25.98 5.85 25.42
N LEU A 11 -26.28 6.82 24.56
CA LEU A 11 -27.49 7.63 24.64
C LEU A 11 -28.66 7.13 23.76
N LEU A 12 -28.49 6.03 23.04
CA LEU A 12 -29.57 5.35 22.29
C LEU A 12 -30.22 4.18 23.07
N MET A 13 -29.86 3.97 24.33
CA MET A 13 -30.43 2.87 25.15
C MET A 13 -31.22 3.29 26.38
N VAL A 14 -31.86 4.46 26.45
CA VAL A 14 -32.80 4.71 27.56
C VAL A 14 -33.98 5.57 27.11
N SER A 15 -35.01 4.94 26.58
CA SER A 15 -36.39 5.26 26.89
C SER A 15 -37.33 4.22 26.25
N VAL A 16 -37.71 3.19 26.96
CA VAL A 16 -39.12 2.72 27.09
C VAL A 16 -39.16 1.73 28.25
N GLY A 17 -39.91 2.06 29.22
CA GLY A 17 -40.17 1.19 30.35
C GLY A 17 -41.30 0.20 30.08
N ALA A 18 -41.16 -1.00 30.64
CA ALA A 18 -42.16 -1.96 31.05
C ALA A 18 -43.11 -2.53 29.99
N ALA A 19 -42.68 -3.61 29.37
CA ALA A 19 -43.46 -4.85 29.19
C ALA A 19 -42.50 -5.93 28.70
N GLY A 20 -42.39 -7.04 29.42
CA GLY A 20 -41.45 -8.11 29.06
C GLY A 20 -41.84 -8.81 27.76
N GLU A 21 -41.08 -8.57 26.76
CA GLU A 21 -40.74 -9.44 25.64
C GLU A 21 -39.30 -9.10 25.30
N GLU A 22 -38.41 -10.08 25.31
CA GLU A 22 -37.05 -9.95 24.75
C GLU A 22 -37.22 -9.60 23.28
N MET A 23 -37.11 -8.30 22.94
CA MET A 23 -36.84 -7.92 21.58
C MET A 23 -35.40 -8.40 21.28
N GLN A 24 -35.29 -9.49 20.53
CA GLN A 24 -34.07 -9.76 19.76
C GLN A 24 -33.90 -8.54 18.86
N THR A 25 -32.91 -7.71 19.11
CA THR A 25 -32.42 -6.76 18.13
C THR A 25 -31.83 -7.62 17.00
N GLU A 26 -32.55 -7.75 15.88
CA GLU A 26 -31.98 -8.27 14.66
C GLU A 26 -30.83 -7.30 14.32
N THR A 27 -29.61 -7.78 14.42
CA THR A 27 -28.44 -7.08 13.89
C THR A 27 -28.62 -6.93 12.39
N ALA A 28 -28.32 -5.77 11.82
CA ALA A 28 -28.33 -5.57 10.38
C ALA A 28 -27.42 -6.63 9.71
N PRO A 29 -27.82 -7.17 8.53
CA PRO A 29 -27.02 -8.16 7.84
C PRO A 29 -25.67 -7.56 7.43
N THR A 30 -24.60 -8.36 7.49
CA THR A 30 -23.26 -7.96 7.04
C THR A 30 -23.22 -7.85 5.51
N VAL A 31 -22.20 -7.17 4.99
CA VAL A 31 -21.94 -7.06 3.54
C VAL A 31 -21.85 -8.45 2.89
N ALA A 32 -21.17 -9.39 3.55
CA ALA A 32 -21.05 -10.79 3.09
C ALA A 32 -22.39 -11.55 3.14
N GLU A 33 -23.19 -11.40 4.21
CA GLU A 33 -24.51 -12.02 4.29
C GLU A 33 -25.47 -11.53 3.20
N ILE A 34 -25.42 -10.22 2.87
CA ILE A 34 -26.18 -9.66 1.74
C ILE A 34 -25.68 -10.30 0.43
N ALA A 35 -24.37 -10.35 0.24
CA ALA A 35 -23.76 -10.90 -0.98
C ALA A 35 -24.10 -12.38 -1.19
N LEU A 36 -24.17 -13.18 -0.12
CA LEU A 36 -24.41 -14.61 -0.21
C LEU A 36 -25.88 -14.99 -0.31
N THR A 37 -26.79 -14.20 0.29
CA THR A 37 -28.17 -14.64 0.51
C THR A 37 -29.25 -13.70 0.04
N MET A 38 -28.95 -12.43 -0.22
CA MET A 38 -29.95 -11.37 -0.45
C MET A 38 -29.80 -10.67 -1.81
N ARG A 39 -28.71 -10.90 -2.56
CA ARG A 39 -28.53 -10.27 -3.88
C ARG A 39 -29.63 -10.73 -4.84
N PRO A 40 -30.31 -9.79 -5.54
CA PRO A 40 -31.27 -10.15 -6.57
C PRO A 40 -30.57 -10.78 -7.77
N GLU A 41 -31.23 -11.72 -8.44
CA GLU A 41 -30.82 -12.18 -9.77
C GLU A 41 -31.20 -11.09 -10.80
N SER A 42 -30.26 -10.71 -11.66
CA SER A 42 -30.52 -9.83 -12.80
C SER A 42 -30.98 -10.66 -14.01
N GLU A 43 -32.05 -10.23 -14.70
CA GLU A 43 -32.51 -10.85 -15.94
C GLU A 43 -31.70 -10.38 -17.16
N GLU A 44 -31.01 -9.23 -17.05
CA GLU A 44 -30.19 -8.63 -18.11
C GLU A 44 -28.73 -8.57 -17.66
N PRO A 45 -27.76 -8.69 -18.60
CA PRO A 45 -26.34 -8.55 -18.27
C PRO A 45 -26.03 -7.20 -17.61
N THR A 46 -25.25 -7.24 -16.55
CA THR A 46 -24.87 -6.07 -15.78
C THR A 46 -23.48 -5.58 -16.16
N HIS A 47 -23.27 -4.28 -16.05
CA HIS A 47 -22.01 -3.62 -16.37
C HIS A 47 -21.67 -2.55 -15.33
N LEU A 48 -20.38 -2.42 -14.99
CA LEU A 48 -19.85 -1.38 -14.11
C LEU A 48 -18.67 -0.69 -14.78
N THR A 49 -18.72 0.64 -14.91
CA THR A 49 -17.57 1.44 -15.34
C THR A 49 -16.92 2.12 -14.14
N VAL A 50 -15.65 1.80 -13.90
CA VAL A 50 -14.84 2.35 -12.79
C VAL A 50 -13.86 3.37 -13.34
N GLY A 51 -13.92 4.59 -12.83
CA GLY A 51 -12.98 5.67 -13.12
C GLY A 51 -11.89 5.76 -12.06
N ASN A 52 -10.62 5.78 -12.50
CA ASN A 52 -9.47 5.93 -11.62
C ASN A 52 -8.58 7.09 -12.09
N SER A 53 -8.06 7.90 -11.16
CA SER A 53 -7.16 9.01 -11.50
C SER A 53 -5.80 8.57 -12.01
N THR A 54 -5.36 7.37 -11.67
CA THR A 54 -4.06 6.81 -12.08
C THR A 54 -4.26 5.85 -13.26
N LYS A 55 -3.57 6.12 -14.37
CA LYS A 55 -3.57 5.23 -15.52
C LYS A 55 -2.78 3.95 -15.22
N VAL A 56 -3.29 2.80 -15.68
CA VAL A 56 -2.56 1.53 -15.63
C VAL A 56 -1.30 1.56 -16.51
N SER A 57 -0.25 0.87 -16.11
CA SER A 57 0.99 0.74 -16.88
C SER A 57 1.03 -0.54 -17.73
N GLY A 58 0.18 -1.53 -17.41
CA GLY A 58 0.11 -2.82 -18.09
C GLY A 58 0.91 -3.93 -17.40
N SER A 59 1.32 -3.73 -16.15
CA SER A 59 1.96 -4.78 -15.34
C SER A 59 0.89 -5.60 -14.58
N PHE A 60 0.15 -6.43 -15.31
CA PHE A 60 -1.02 -7.15 -14.79
C PHE A 60 -0.70 -8.56 -14.26
N PHE A 61 0.50 -9.05 -14.49
CA PHE A 61 0.92 -10.39 -14.05
C PHE A 61 1.44 -10.37 -12.62
N THR A 62 2.48 -9.58 -12.33
CA THR A 62 3.18 -9.59 -11.03
C THR A 62 3.66 -8.20 -10.65
N THR A 63 3.94 -7.98 -9.36
CA THR A 63 4.50 -6.72 -8.83
C THR A 63 5.98 -6.54 -9.15
N GLN A 64 6.66 -7.55 -9.65
CA GLN A 64 8.13 -7.56 -9.80
C GLN A 64 8.63 -6.71 -10.97
N PHE A 65 7.75 -6.31 -11.90
CA PHE A 65 8.05 -5.34 -12.96
C PHE A 65 7.51 -3.94 -12.72
N GLY A 66 6.80 -3.72 -11.65
CA GLY A 66 6.22 -2.43 -11.29
C GLY A 66 5.11 -2.54 -10.26
N ASN A 67 4.94 -1.49 -9.47
CA ASN A 67 4.01 -1.45 -8.36
C ASN A 67 3.03 -0.26 -8.45
N ASN A 68 2.56 0.06 -9.64
CA ASN A 68 1.51 1.05 -9.88
C ASN A 68 0.21 0.59 -9.20
N THR A 69 -0.43 1.45 -8.41
CA THR A 69 -1.64 1.11 -7.65
C THR A 69 -2.81 0.63 -8.52
N SER A 70 -2.97 1.21 -9.73
CA SER A 70 -4.02 0.78 -10.67
C SER A 70 -3.72 -0.59 -11.29
N ASP A 71 -2.44 -0.95 -11.49
CA ASP A 71 -2.08 -2.30 -11.92
C ASP A 71 -2.30 -3.33 -10.80
N ILE A 72 -2.13 -2.94 -9.54
CA ILE A 72 -2.47 -3.79 -8.38
C ILE A 72 -3.97 -4.10 -8.40
N ASP A 73 -4.82 -3.11 -8.62
CA ASP A 73 -6.26 -3.29 -8.72
C ASP A 73 -6.63 -4.30 -9.84
N VAL A 74 -5.97 -4.20 -11.02
CA VAL A 74 -6.14 -5.17 -12.11
C VAL A 74 -5.70 -6.58 -11.70
N ARG A 75 -4.57 -6.71 -10.97
CA ARG A 75 -4.11 -8.01 -10.46
C ARG A 75 -5.12 -8.66 -9.51
N TYR A 76 -5.78 -7.91 -8.63
CA TYR A 76 -6.86 -8.42 -7.77
C TYR A 76 -8.07 -8.94 -8.57
N MET A 77 -8.36 -8.34 -9.73
CA MET A 77 -9.41 -8.84 -10.61
C MET A 77 -9.04 -10.17 -11.29
N LEU A 78 -7.77 -10.35 -11.68
CA LEU A 78 -7.30 -11.44 -12.54
C LEU A 78 -6.72 -12.63 -11.80
N HIS A 79 -6.06 -12.42 -10.65
CA HIS A 79 -5.40 -13.47 -9.88
C HIS A 79 -6.16 -13.75 -8.60
N GLY A 80 -6.32 -15.03 -8.29
CA GLY A 80 -7.01 -15.51 -7.11
C GLY A 80 -6.32 -16.71 -6.50
N TYR A 81 -6.97 -17.33 -5.54
CA TYR A 81 -6.52 -18.54 -4.88
C TYR A 81 -5.17 -18.39 -4.15
N ASN A 82 -4.93 -17.20 -3.58
CA ASN A 82 -3.86 -17.05 -2.60
C ASN A 82 -4.19 -17.93 -1.38
N PRO A 83 -3.25 -18.77 -0.89
CA PRO A 83 -3.53 -19.61 0.28
C PRO A 83 -3.80 -18.83 1.57
N ILE A 84 -3.37 -17.58 1.64
CA ILE A 84 -3.42 -16.75 2.84
C ILE A 84 -4.24 -15.51 2.57
N VAL A 85 -5.07 -15.14 3.55
CA VAL A 85 -5.87 -13.91 3.55
C VAL A 85 -5.62 -13.09 4.82
N TRP A 86 -5.69 -11.78 4.68
CA TRP A 86 -5.67 -10.84 5.78
C TRP A 86 -7.08 -10.65 6.32
N MET A 87 -7.28 -10.76 7.63
CA MET A 87 -8.58 -10.65 8.26
C MET A 87 -8.57 -9.67 9.43
N ASN A 88 -9.68 -8.94 9.58
CA ASN A 88 -9.99 -8.12 10.76
C ASN A 88 -8.89 -7.11 11.14
N GLN A 89 -8.06 -6.69 10.18
CA GLN A 89 -6.97 -5.73 10.36
C GLN A 89 -5.83 -6.20 11.30
N LEU A 90 -5.90 -7.40 11.88
CA LEU A 90 -4.99 -7.84 12.92
C LEU A 90 -4.31 -9.19 12.67
N GLU A 91 -4.78 -10.01 11.76
CA GLU A 91 -4.24 -11.36 11.57
C GLU A 91 -4.33 -11.88 10.13
N PHE A 92 -3.39 -12.77 9.81
CA PHE A 92 -3.48 -13.63 8.64
C PHE A 92 -4.09 -14.97 8.98
N THR A 93 -4.86 -15.52 8.06
CA THR A 93 -5.38 -16.88 8.15
C THR A 93 -5.31 -17.56 6.79
N THR A 94 -5.55 -18.87 6.76
CA THR A 94 -5.67 -19.61 5.50
C THR A 94 -7.00 -19.33 4.83
N ASP A 95 -7.01 -19.22 3.49
CA ASP A 95 -8.24 -19.18 2.71
C ASP A 95 -8.90 -20.57 2.69
N PRO A 96 -10.06 -20.77 3.31
CA PRO A 96 -10.73 -22.07 3.34
C PRO A 96 -11.26 -22.54 1.97
N MET A 97 -11.37 -21.62 1.00
CA MET A 97 -11.72 -21.97 -0.38
C MET A 97 -10.54 -22.53 -1.16
N VAL A 98 -9.32 -22.37 -0.64
CA VAL A 98 -8.05 -22.76 -1.30
C VAL A 98 -7.32 -23.84 -0.50
N VAL A 99 -7.26 -23.71 0.83
CA VAL A 99 -6.44 -24.54 1.72
C VAL A 99 -7.29 -25.59 2.45
N ASP A 100 -7.00 -26.86 2.19
CA ASP A 100 -7.56 -28.01 2.92
C ASP A 100 -6.88 -28.19 4.28
N SER A 101 -5.54 -28.03 4.35
CA SER A 101 -4.78 -28.05 5.59
C SER A 101 -3.46 -27.30 5.48
N LEU A 102 -3.04 -26.70 6.59
CA LEU A 102 -1.73 -26.09 6.82
C LEU A 102 -1.10 -26.75 8.05
N GLU A 103 0.09 -27.31 7.90
CA GLU A 103 0.89 -27.86 9.00
C GLU A 103 2.24 -27.14 9.05
N SER A 104 2.77 -26.90 10.23
CA SER A 104 4.12 -26.34 10.42
C SER A 104 4.98 -27.21 11.30
N ALA A 105 6.30 -27.21 11.02
CA ALA A 105 7.27 -27.97 11.79
C ALA A 105 8.62 -27.25 11.84
N ASP A 106 9.16 -27.07 13.03
CA ASP A 106 10.49 -26.51 13.20
C ASP A 106 11.57 -27.52 12.77
N THR A 107 12.52 -27.04 12.02
CA THR A 107 13.69 -27.78 11.53
C THR A 107 14.97 -27.06 11.94
N ARG A 108 16.12 -27.65 11.64
CA ARG A 108 17.40 -26.97 11.88
C ARG A 108 17.62 -25.78 10.93
N ALA A 109 17.02 -25.80 9.75
CA ALA A 109 17.14 -24.74 8.74
C ALA A 109 16.16 -23.58 8.98
N GLY A 110 15.07 -23.82 9.72
CA GLY A 110 14.00 -22.89 9.99
C GLY A 110 12.66 -23.60 10.13
N ARG A 111 11.55 -22.92 9.89
CA ARG A 111 10.20 -23.49 9.98
C ARG A 111 9.70 -23.90 8.60
N THR A 112 9.27 -25.15 8.48
CA THR A 112 8.65 -25.67 7.27
C THR A 112 7.14 -25.64 7.40
N TYR A 113 6.48 -25.02 6.44
CA TYR A 113 5.03 -25.00 6.30
C TYR A 113 4.63 -25.94 5.17
N THR A 114 3.74 -26.87 5.43
CA THR A 114 3.18 -27.79 4.45
C THR A 114 1.73 -27.43 4.18
N ILE A 115 1.44 -27.07 2.94
CA ILE A 115 0.13 -26.62 2.49
C ILE A 115 -0.45 -27.70 1.58
N ARG A 116 -1.69 -28.10 1.89
CA ARG A 116 -2.51 -28.93 1.02
C ARG A 116 -3.67 -28.09 0.51
N ILE A 117 -3.78 -27.96 -0.81
CA ILE A 117 -4.89 -27.24 -1.45
C ILE A 117 -6.12 -28.14 -1.61
N VAL A 118 -7.31 -27.50 -1.67
CA VAL A 118 -8.57 -28.19 -1.95
C VAL A 118 -8.57 -28.80 -3.35
N ASP A 119 -9.48 -29.73 -3.60
CA ASP A 119 -9.64 -30.37 -4.91
C ASP A 119 -10.59 -29.58 -5.82
N GLY A 120 -10.35 -29.62 -7.12
CA GLY A 120 -11.28 -29.09 -8.13
C GLY A 120 -11.14 -27.61 -8.45
N LEU A 121 -10.10 -26.92 -7.99
CA LEU A 121 -9.78 -25.57 -8.44
C LEU A 121 -9.37 -25.60 -9.93
N THR A 122 -9.86 -24.62 -10.69
CA THR A 122 -9.52 -24.49 -12.12
C THR A 122 -9.20 -23.04 -12.47
N TYR A 123 -8.46 -22.85 -13.53
CA TYR A 123 -8.34 -21.56 -14.20
C TYR A 123 -9.65 -21.16 -14.87
N ASN A 124 -9.70 -19.95 -15.42
CA ASN A 124 -10.88 -19.32 -16.05
C ASN A 124 -11.37 -20.00 -17.33
N ASP A 125 -10.69 -21.04 -17.83
CA ASP A 125 -11.14 -21.88 -18.91
C ASP A 125 -12.04 -23.06 -18.44
N GLY A 126 -12.09 -23.30 -17.11
CA GLY A 126 -12.86 -24.38 -16.48
C GLY A 126 -12.36 -25.79 -16.77
N VAL A 127 -11.19 -25.94 -17.36
CA VAL A 127 -10.60 -27.21 -17.81
C VAL A 127 -9.22 -27.42 -17.24
N THR A 128 -8.37 -26.40 -17.25
CA THR A 128 -7.01 -26.46 -16.70
C THR A 128 -7.10 -26.44 -15.17
N PRO A 129 -6.65 -27.50 -14.48
CA PRO A 129 -6.68 -27.53 -13.01
C PRO A 129 -5.63 -26.59 -12.43
N VAL A 130 -5.92 -26.01 -11.28
CA VAL A 130 -4.92 -25.37 -10.41
C VAL A 130 -4.40 -26.44 -9.45
N THR A 131 -3.08 -26.65 -9.45
CA THR A 131 -2.41 -27.70 -8.67
C THR A 131 -1.29 -27.14 -7.81
N ALA A 132 -0.71 -27.95 -6.93
CA ALA A 132 0.47 -27.58 -6.15
C ALA A 132 1.68 -27.23 -7.04
N GLU A 133 1.75 -27.78 -8.27
CA GLU A 133 2.78 -27.46 -9.25
C GLU A 133 2.77 -25.97 -9.61
N ASP A 134 1.58 -25.35 -9.79
CA ASP A 134 1.44 -23.94 -10.16
C ASP A 134 1.95 -23.01 -9.05
N TYR A 135 1.72 -23.36 -7.79
CA TYR A 135 2.25 -22.61 -6.63
C TYR A 135 3.78 -22.76 -6.53
N VAL A 136 4.29 -23.97 -6.66
CA VAL A 136 5.75 -24.23 -6.64
C VAL A 136 6.42 -23.54 -7.81
N PHE A 137 5.80 -23.60 -9.01
CA PHE A 137 6.29 -22.87 -10.19
C PHE A 137 6.40 -21.38 -9.92
N SER A 138 5.44 -20.78 -9.21
CA SER A 138 5.48 -19.36 -8.87
C SER A 138 6.70 -19.01 -8.00
N TYR A 139 7.02 -19.80 -6.97
CA TYR A 139 8.25 -19.61 -6.19
C TYR A 139 9.50 -19.71 -7.06
N LEU A 140 9.58 -20.74 -7.91
CA LEU A 140 10.73 -20.95 -8.81
C LEU A 140 10.86 -19.82 -9.83
N LEU A 141 9.79 -19.47 -10.52
CA LEU A 141 9.79 -18.41 -11.54
C LEU A 141 10.23 -17.08 -10.96
N LEU A 142 9.54 -16.63 -9.91
CA LEU A 142 9.69 -15.30 -9.33
C LEU A 142 11.04 -15.11 -8.59
N THR A 143 11.79 -16.19 -8.39
CA THR A 143 13.14 -16.18 -7.77
C THR A 143 14.25 -16.47 -8.77
N SER A 144 13.90 -16.93 -9.99
CA SER A 144 14.88 -17.44 -10.95
C SER A 144 15.78 -16.35 -11.54
N PRO A 145 17.07 -16.65 -11.82
CA PRO A 145 17.94 -15.73 -12.52
C PRO A 145 17.47 -15.44 -13.95
N GLN A 146 16.71 -16.36 -14.58
CA GLN A 146 16.10 -16.15 -15.89
C GLN A 146 15.05 -15.03 -15.84
N PHE A 147 14.28 -14.94 -14.77
CA PHE A 147 13.28 -13.88 -14.60
C PHE A 147 13.95 -12.55 -14.21
N ALA A 148 15.00 -12.59 -13.36
CA ALA A 148 15.82 -11.43 -13.05
C ALA A 148 16.48 -10.82 -14.31
N ALA A 149 16.91 -11.67 -15.27
CA ALA A 149 17.48 -11.20 -16.54
C ALA A 149 16.51 -10.40 -17.42
N LEU A 150 15.20 -10.46 -17.14
CA LEU A 150 14.16 -9.65 -17.79
C LEU A 150 13.98 -8.27 -17.12
N GLY A 151 14.69 -7.98 -16.04
CA GLY A 151 14.53 -6.77 -15.23
C GLY A 151 13.52 -6.91 -14.08
N ALA A 152 13.08 -8.14 -13.74
CA ALA A 152 12.21 -8.38 -12.61
C ALA A 152 12.97 -8.27 -11.27
N ASN A 153 12.33 -7.68 -10.25
CA ASN A 153 12.81 -7.76 -8.87
C ASN A 153 12.50 -9.13 -8.28
N THR A 154 13.50 -9.96 -8.07
CA THR A 154 13.33 -11.35 -7.61
C THR A 154 13.54 -11.55 -6.10
N GLY A 155 13.60 -10.47 -5.31
CA GLY A 155 13.84 -10.50 -3.87
C GLY A 155 12.66 -10.95 -2.98
N ALA A 156 11.46 -11.13 -3.53
CA ALA A 156 10.23 -11.38 -2.76
C ALA A 156 10.30 -12.59 -1.82
N TYR A 157 11.08 -13.63 -2.18
CA TYR A 157 11.22 -14.87 -1.40
C TYR A 157 12.61 -15.04 -0.78
N ALA A 158 13.32 -13.92 -0.51
CA ALA A 158 14.64 -13.95 0.13
C ALA A 158 14.67 -14.66 1.51
N HIS A 159 13.52 -14.74 2.18
CA HIS A 159 13.34 -15.46 3.44
C HIS A 159 13.32 -16.99 3.30
N VAL A 160 13.18 -17.55 2.09
CA VAL A 160 13.10 -18.99 1.86
C VAL A 160 14.49 -19.63 1.84
N VAL A 161 14.62 -20.80 2.46
CA VAL A 161 15.89 -21.56 2.49
C VAL A 161 16.37 -21.86 1.08
N GLY A 162 17.66 -21.60 0.81
CA GLY A 162 18.29 -21.84 -0.49
C GLY A 162 18.11 -20.71 -1.51
N TYR A 163 17.46 -19.62 -1.14
CA TYR A 163 17.22 -18.46 -2.02
C TYR A 163 18.52 -17.98 -2.68
N GLU A 164 19.58 -17.72 -1.92
CA GLU A 164 20.81 -17.09 -2.43
C GLU A 164 21.46 -17.94 -3.54
N ALA A 165 21.59 -19.22 -3.31
CA ALA A 165 22.20 -20.11 -4.31
C ALA A 165 21.33 -20.28 -5.56
N PHE A 166 20.00 -20.33 -5.38
CA PHE A 166 19.07 -20.50 -6.49
C PHE A 166 18.96 -19.19 -7.32
N SER A 167 18.78 -18.04 -6.67
CA SER A 167 18.67 -16.74 -7.35
C SER A 167 19.96 -16.31 -8.06
N ALA A 168 21.12 -16.71 -7.53
CA ALA A 168 22.42 -16.52 -8.18
C ALA A 168 22.69 -17.49 -9.33
N GLY A 169 21.84 -18.51 -9.55
CA GLY A 169 22.06 -19.54 -10.56
C GLY A 169 23.22 -20.51 -10.22
N GLU A 170 23.60 -20.61 -8.95
CA GLU A 170 24.59 -21.59 -8.48
C GLU A 170 24.03 -23.02 -8.45
N THR A 171 22.71 -23.15 -8.38
CA THR A 171 21.94 -24.39 -8.44
C THR A 171 20.61 -24.17 -9.14
N ASP A 172 20.13 -25.21 -9.82
CA ASP A 172 18.79 -25.24 -10.41
C ASP A 172 17.70 -25.69 -9.42
N VAL A 173 18.10 -26.14 -8.21
CA VAL A 173 17.20 -26.69 -7.18
C VAL A 173 16.95 -25.65 -6.09
N PHE A 174 15.68 -25.28 -5.85
CA PHE A 174 15.30 -24.41 -4.76
C PHE A 174 14.98 -25.25 -3.50
N SER A 175 15.97 -25.45 -2.65
CA SER A 175 15.91 -26.43 -1.56
C SER A 175 14.86 -26.17 -0.48
N GLY A 176 14.44 -24.92 -0.31
CA GLY A 176 13.38 -24.53 0.64
C GLY A 176 11.96 -24.71 0.11
N VAL A 177 11.78 -25.07 -1.15
CA VAL A 177 10.47 -25.28 -1.79
C VAL A 177 10.36 -26.71 -2.27
N ARG A 178 9.24 -27.39 -1.97
CA ARG A 178 9.04 -28.80 -2.30
C ARG A 178 7.69 -29.01 -2.97
N LEU A 179 7.67 -29.81 -4.02
CA LEU A 179 6.46 -30.39 -4.62
C LEU A 179 6.28 -31.81 -4.07
N ILE A 180 5.31 -32.03 -3.19
CA ILE A 180 5.13 -33.31 -2.48
C ILE A 180 4.20 -34.22 -3.29
N ASP A 181 3.06 -33.69 -3.72
CA ASP A 181 2.10 -34.37 -4.60
C ASP A 181 1.27 -33.31 -5.38
N GLU A 182 0.33 -33.74 -6.20
CA GLU A 182 -0.51 -32.89 -7.05
C GLU A 182 -1.22 -31.75 -6.29
N ARG A 183 -1.48 -31.91 -4.98
CA ARG A 183 -2.18 -30.93 -4.14
C ARG A 183 -1.40 -30.46 -2.91
N THR A 184 -0.17 -30.93 -2.74
CA THR A 184 0.61 -30.66 -1.54
C THR A 184 1.99 -30.12 -1.89
N PHE A 185 2.33 -28.98 -1.33
CA PHE A 185 3.66 -28.40 -1.42
C PHE A 185 4.14 -27.91 -0.06
N SER A 186 5.42 -27.64 0.09
CA SER A 186 5.92 -27.03 1.30
C SER A 186 6.97 -25.94 1.03
N VAL A 187 7.03 -25.00 1.96
CA VAL A 187 7.99 -23.89 1.97
C VAL A 187 8.70 -23.87 3.32
N THR A 188 10.03 -23.74 3.31
CA THR A 188 10.83 -23.63 4.52
C THR A 188 11.40 -22.22 4.63
N VAL A 189 10.94 -21.47 5.64
CA VAL A 189 11.44 -20.13 6.00
C VAL A 189 12.72 -20.30 6.83
N LYS A 190 13.73 -19.47 6.56
CA LYS A 190 15.01 -19.50 7.28
C LYS A 190 14.83 -19.12 8.74
N ALA A 191 15.54 -19.80 9.65
CA ALA A 191 15.46 -19.56 11.09
C ALA A 191 15.77 -18.12 11.53
N GLN A 192 16.52 -17.34 10.74
CA GLN A 192 16.82 -15.95 11.07
C GLN A 192 15.62 -15.02 10.94
N TYR A 193 14.61 -15.38 10.14
CA TYR A 193 13.36 -14.62 9.94
C TYR A 193 12.25 -15.05 10.90
N GLU A 194 12.52 -15.95 11.84
CA GLU A 194 11.58 -16.42 12.86
C GLU A 194 12.01 -15.98 14.28
N PRO A 195 11.07 -15.66 15.18
CA PRO A 195 9.64 -15.50 14.90
C PRO A 195 9.36 -14.30 13.99
N TYR A 196 8.16 -14.22 13.44
CA TYR A 196 7.72 -13.09 12.65
C TYR A 196 6.25 -12.77 12.95
N PHE A 197 5.94 -11.51 13.23
CA PHE A 197 4.58 -11.10 13.61
C PHE A 197 3.54 -11.48 12.54
N TYR A 198 3.88 -11.28 11.27
CA TYR A 198 3.04 -11.64 10.14
C TYR A 198 3.45 -12.97 9.49
N GLU A 199 3.84 -13.98 10.27
CA GLU A 199 4.49 -15.19 9.77
C GLU A 199 3.77 -15.87 8.59
N LEU A 200 2.44 -15.89 8.58
CA LEU A 200 1.69 -16.51 7.48
C LEU A 200 1.82 -15.73 6.16
N SER A 201 2.17 -14.44 6.18
CA SER A 201 2.38 -13.68 4.95
C SER A 201 3.51 -14.23 4.08
N TYR A 202 4.48 -14.95 4.68
CA TYR A 202 5.52 -15.65 3.95
C TYR A 202 5.00 -16.72 2.98
N LEU A 203 3.75 -17.17 3.17
CA LEU A 203 3.10 -18.17 2.35
C LEU A 203 2.21 -17.56 1.28
N SER A 204 2.15 -16.23 1.18
CA SER A 204 1.37 -15.52 0.17
C SER A 204 1.97 -15.75 -1.22
N VAL A 205 1.24 -16.43 -2.07
CA VAL A 205 1.65 -16.79 -3.43
C VAL A 205 0.42 -17.04 -4.29
N TYR A 206 0.43 -16.55 -5.53
CA TYR A 206 -0.61 -16.88 -6.52
C TYR A 206 -0.16 -18.06 -7.36
N PRO A 207 -1.05 -18.99 -7.76
CA PRO A 207 -0.72 -20.05 -8.70
C PRO A 207 -0.60 -19.46 -10.11
N TYR A 208 0.51 -19.74 -10.79
CA TYR A 208 0.74 -19.29 -12.16
C TYR A 208 0.83 -20.49 -13.13
N PRO A 209 0.16 -20.41 -14.30
CA PRO A 209 0.04 -21.53 -15.21
C PRO A 209 1.37 -21.82 -15.94
N ILE A 210 2.13 -22.81 -15.49
CA ILE A 210 3.43 -23.18 -16.07
C ILE A 210 3.33 -23.45 -17.57
N GLY A 211 2.27 -24.12 -18.02
CA GLY A 211 2.09 -24.48 -19.43
C GLY A 211 1.95 -23.26 -20.37
N VAL A 212 1.57 -22.09 -19.82
CA VAL A 212 1.47 -20.81 -20.56
C VAL A 212 2.75 -20.02 -20.49
N ILE A 213 3.31 -19.88 -19.29
CA ILE A 213 4.46 -19.02 -19.02
C ILE A 213 5.76 -19.69 -19.47
N ALA A 214 5.90 -20.99 -19.21
CA ALA A 214 7.08 -21.77 -19.55
C ALA A 214 6.68 -23.04 -20.36
N PRO A 215 6.10 -22.92 -21.56
CA PRO A 215 5.66 -24.06 -22.36
C PRO A 215 6.82 -25.01 -22.65
N GLY A 216 6.59 -26.31 -22.45
CA GLY A 216 7.60 -27.37 -22.59
C GLY A 216 8.38 -27.64 -21.29
N CYS A 217 7.99 -26.99 -20.19
CA CYS A 217 8.56 -27.21 -18.86
C CYS A 217 7.51 -27.78 -17.89
N GLU A 218 7.99 -28.44 -16.86
CA GLU A 218 7.24 -28.94 -15.71
C GLU A 218 8.06 -28.76 -14.43
N VAL A 219 7.41 -28.74 -13.28
CA VAL A 219 8.11 -28.74 -11.98
C VAL A 219 8.37 -30.20 -11.57
N ARG A 220 9.59 -30.47 -11.14
CA ARG A 220 10.00 -31.74 -10.50
C ARG A 220 10.59 -31.48 -9.12
N ASP A 221 10.61 -32.52 -8.30
CA ASP A 221 11.27 -32.54 -6.99
C ASP A 221 12.20 -33.75 -6.92
N ASP A 222 13.46 -33.53 -6.58
CA ASP A 222 14.49 -34.59 -6.53
C ASP A 222 14.71 -35.19 -5.12
N GLY A 223 13.94 -34.71 -4.13
CA GLY A 223 14.10 -35.05 -2.72
C GLY A 223 14.92 -34.03 -1.93
N GLU A 224 15.66 -33.15 -2.59
CA GLU A 224 16.42 -32.07 -1.98
C GLU A 224 15.73 -30.71 -2.18
N GLY A 225 14.90 -30.55 -3.24
CA GLY A 225 14.13 -29.34 -3.53
C GLY A 225 13.40 -29.42 -4.87
N ALA A 226 12.59 -28.41 -5.14
CA ALA A 226 11.90 -28.28 -6.41
C ALA A 226 12.78 -27.58 -7.47
N TYR A 227 12.56 -27.93 -8.74
CA TYR A 227 13.24 -27.35 -9.89
C TYR A 227 12.38 -27.41 -11.15
N ILE A 228 12.70 -26.55 -12.14
CA ILE A 228 12.03 -26.55 -13.46
C ILE A 228 12.78 -27.50 -14.40
N ALA A 229 12.08 -28.45 -14.97
CA ALA A 229 12.62 -29.46 -15.88
C ALA A 229 11.98 -29.38 -17.28
N ASN A 230 12.68 -29.89 -18.28
CA ASN A 230 12.06 -30.11 -19.60
C ASN A 230 11.05 -31.26 -19.53
N ILE A 231 9.88 -31.11 -20.13
CA ILE A 231 8.91 -32.20 -20.33
C ILE A 231 9.54 -33.27 -21.25
N ASP A 232 10.24 -32.85 -22.31
CA ASP A 232 11.00 -33.75 -23.16
C ASP A 232 12.35 -34.07 -22.53
N GLU A 233 12.44 -35.20 -21.84
CA GLU A 233 13.67 -35.69 -21.20
C GLU A 233 14.82 -35.98 -22.18
N THR A 234 14.55 -36.01 -23.48
CA THR A 234 15.56 -36.19 -24.52
C THR A 234 16.22 -34.90 -24.97
N ALA A 235 15.65 -33.78 -24.61
CA ALA A 235 16.21 -32.46 -24.89
C ALA A 235 17.49 -32.23 -24.07
N VAL A 236 18.58 -31.87 -24.75
CA VAL A 236 19.89 -31.66 -24.13
C VAL A 236 20.00 -30.27 -23.54
N GLU A 237 19.38 -29.26 -24.18
CA GLU A 237 19.42 -27.87 -23.73
C GLU A 237 18.20 -27.58 -22.84
N PRO A 238 18.36 -26.73 -21.82
CA PRO A 238 17.23 -26.31 -21.01
C PRO A 238 16.22 -25.50 -21.84
N VAL A 239 14.94 -25.79 -21.66
CA VAL A 239 13.83 -25.05 -22.30
C VAL A 239 13.52 -23.79 -21.50
N PHE A 240 13.64 -23.83 -20.18
CA PHE A 240 13.43 -22.68 -19.32
C PHE A 240 14.61 -21.70 -19.42
N THR A 241 14.44 -20.67 -20.23
CA THR A 241 15.48 -19.65 -20.50
C THR A 241 14.90 -18.24 -20.45
N ALA A 242 15.76 -17.24 -20.32
CA ALA A 242 15.36 -15.84 -20.39
C ALA A 242 14.71 -15.48 -21.75
N GLU A 243 15.18 -16.08 -22.85
CA GLU A 243 14.60 -15.88 -24.18
C GLU A 243 13.19 -16.45 -24.29
N LEU A 244 12.93 -17.61 -23.68
CA LEU A 244 11.56 -18.14 -23.59
C LEU A 244 10.67 -17.16 -22.86
N LEU A 245 11.06 -16.74 -21.64
CA LEU A 245 10.29 -15.83 -20.83
C LEU A 245 10.13 -14.44 -21.48
N GLN A 246 11.15 -13.95 -22.20
CA GLN A 246 11.04 -12.73 -22.99
C GLN A 246 9.89 -12.84 -24.01
N SER A 247 9.74 -13.99 -24.65
CA SER A 247 8.70 -14.21 -25.68
C SER A 247 7.31 -14.52 -25.12
N THR A 248 7.22 -15.13 -23.93
CA THR A 248 5.94 -15.51 -23.32
C THR A 248 5.42 -14.46 -22.33
N VAL A 249 6.31 -13.77 -21.63
CA VAL A 249 5.95 -12.79 -20.59
C VAL A 249 6.01 -11.36 -21.11
N LEU A 250 7.10 -10.97 -21.81
CA LEU A 250 7.34 -9.58 -22.22
C LEU A 250 7.04 -9.28 -23.69
N ASP A 251 6.42 -10.21 -24.44
CA ASP A 251 5.99 -9.89 -25.80
C ASP A 251 5.03 -8.69 -25.80
N ALA A 252 5.27 -7.72 -26.68
CA ALA A 252 4.55 -6.44 -26.65
C ALA A 252 3.05 -6.54 -27.00
N GLU A 253 2.66 -7.58 -27.78
CA GLU A 253 1.30 -7.76 -28.25
C GLU A 253 0.50 -8.77 -27.42
N ASN A 254 1.16 -9.85 -26.97
CA ASN A 254 0.48 -10.99 -26.34
C ASN A 254 1.19 -11.50 -25.08
N GLY A 255 2.21 -10.81 -24.60
CA GLY A 255 2.97 -11.24 -23.42
C GLY A 255 2.12 -11.29 -22.16
N TYR A 256 2.34 -12.33 -21.38
CA TYR A 256 1.54 -12.58 -20.16
C TYR A 256 1.63 -11.46 -19.13
N LEU A 257 2.66 -10.60 -19.18
CA LEU A 257 2.76 -9.41 -18.31
C LEU A 257 1.55 -8.49 -18.47
N SER A 258 1.18 -8.15 -19.71
CA SER A 258 0.09 -7.20 -20.00
C SER A 258 -1.20 -7.89 -20.47
N HIS A 259 -1.14 -9.16 -20.86
CA HIS A 259 -2.27 -9.93 -21.38
C HIS A 259 -2.35 -11.32 -20.73
N PRO A 260 -2.50 -11.40 -19.39
CA PRO A 260 -2.67 -12.68 -18.70
C PRO A 260 -4.06 -13.26 -19.02
N TYR A 261 -4.13 -14.19 -19.97
CA TYR A 261 -5.39 -14.75 -20.49
C TYR A 261 -5.86 -15.99 -19.74
N LEU A 262 -4.97 -16.74 -19.11
CA LEU A 262 -5.29 -17.91 -18.29
C LEU A 262 -5.01 -17.60 -16.81
N THR A 263 -6.05 -17.22 -16.09
CA THR A 263 -5.97 -16.71 -14.72
C THR A 263 -7.03 -17.37 -13.84
N CYS A 264 -6.97 -17.22 -12.53
CA CYS A 264 -7.88 -17.85 -11.58
C CYS A 264 -8.57 -16.87 -10.63
N GLY A 265 -8.55 -15.57 -10.94
CA GLY A 265 -9.25 -14.55 -10.16
C GLY A 265 -10.75 -14.49 -10.45
N PRO A 266 -11.46 -13.57 -9.75
CA PRO A 266 -12.91 -13.39 -9.91
C PRO A 266 -13.34 -12.95 -11.32
N TYR A 267 -12.46 -12.30 -12.05
CA TYR A 267 -12.67 -11.84 -13.42
C TYR A 267 -11.57 -12.34 -14.35
N LYS A 268 -11.82 -12.31 -15.64
CA LYS A 268 -10.86 -12.56 -16.72
C LYS A 268 -10.68 -11.31 -17.55
N LEU A 269 -9.48 -11.09 -18.07
CA LEU A 269 -9.14 -10.00 -18.97
C LEU A 269 -9.85 -10.23 -20.33
N VAL A 270 -10.58 -9.24 -20.81
CA VAL A 270 -11.20 -9.21 -22.13
C VAL A 270 -10.35 -8.41 -23.10
N SER A 271 -9.97 -7.20 -22.69
CA SER A 271 -9.13 -6.33 -23.52
C SER A 271 -8.33 -5.35 -22.65
N TYR A 272 -7.20 -4.90 -23.20
CA TYR A 272 -6.41 -3.79 -22.66
C TYR A 272 -5.98 -2.89 -23.81
N ASP A 273 -6.44 -1.65 -23.79
CA ASP A 273 -5.96 -0.60 -24.68
C ASP A 273 -4.86 0.22 -23.99
N ARG A 274 -3.63 0.00 -24.41
CA ARG A 274 -2.45 0.68 -23.87
C ARG A 274 -2.48 2.19 -24.11
N GLU A 275 -3.09 2.65 -25.22
CA GLU A 275 -3.12 4.07 -25.57
C GLU A 275 -4.07 4.84 -24.64
N SER A 276 -5.31 4.38 -24.50
CA SER A 276 -6.29 4.98 -23.57
C SER A 276 -6.03 4.63 -22.10
N GLY A 277 -5.46 3.44 -21.82
CA GLY A 277 -5.36 2.85 -20.50
C GLY A 277 -6.64 2.17 -20.03
N THR A 278 -7.55 1.88 -20.96
CA THR A 278 -8.81 1.18 -20.67
C THR A 278 -8.58 -0.32 -20.54
N VAL A 279 -9.16 -0.92 -19.51
CA VAL A 279 -9.12 -2.36 -19.27
C VAL A 279 -10.54 -2.89 -19.14
N GLU A 280 -10.87 -3.93 -19.91
CA GLU A 280 -12.18 -4.58 -19.86
C GLU A 280 -12.07 -5.97 -19.24
N PHE A 281 -13.00 -6.28 -18.35
CA PHE A 281 -13.10 -7.55 -17.65
C PHE A 281 -14.46 -8.20 -17.86
N ALA A 282 -14.48 -9.53 -17.84
CA ALA A 282 -15.71 -10.31 -17.75
C ALA A 282 -15.59 -11.29 -16.58
N ILE A 283 -16.74 -11.63 -15.99
CA ILE A 283 -16.82 -12.56 -14.87
C ILE A 283 -16.12 -13.89 -15.19
N ASN A 284 -15.38 -14.43 -14.24
CA ASN A 284 -14.88 -15.81 -14.31
C ASN A 284 -15.93 -16.75 -13.70
N GLU A 285 -16.65 -17.46 -14.55
CA GLU A 285 -17.73 -18.38 -14.13
C GLU A 285 -17.22 -19.55 -13.27
N PHE A 286 -15.91 -19.86 -13.34
CA PHE A 286 -15.29 -20.99 -12.65
C PHE A 286 -14.64 -20.58 -11.31
N TYR A 287 -14.62 -19.29 -10.99
CA TYR A 287 -14.12 -18.82 -9.69
C TYR A 287 -14.99 -19.35 -8.56
N VAL A 288 -14.37 -20.01 -7.57
CA VAL A 288 -15.12 -20.68 -6.50
C VAL A 288 -15.60 -19.71 -5.40
N GLY A 289 -15.04 -18.50 -5.33
CA GLY A 289 -15.34 -17.47 -4.34
C GLY A 289 -14.07 -17.02 -3.59
N ASN A 290 -14.20 -15.92 -2.85
CA ASN A 290 -13.20 -15.50 -1.88
C ASN A 290 -13.27 -16.35 -0.60
N TYR A 291 -12.49 -16.00 0.42
CA TYR A 291 -12.45 -16.74 1.70
C TYR A 291 -13.82 -16.88 2.42
N GLU A 292 -14.80 -16.03 2.13
CA GLU A 292 -16.18 -16.13 2.60
C GLU A 292 -17.10 -16.88 1.63
N GLY A 293 -16.58 -17.36 0.50
CA GLY A 293 -17.34 -18.01 -0.56
C GLY A 293 -18.13 -17.06 -1.45
N VAL A 294 -17.87 -15.75 -1.35
CA VAL A 294 -18.56 -14.74 -2.16
C VAL A 294 -17.99 -14.74 -3.59
N ARG A 295 -18.89 -14.75 -4.56
CA ARG A 295 -18.59 -14.72 -6.01
C ARG A 295 -19.12 -13.43 -6.62
N PRO A 296 -18.46 -12.85 -7.64
CA PRO A 296 -18.98 -11.68 -8.34
C PRO A 296 -20.28 -12.00 -9.08
N VAL A 297 -21.13 -10.98 -9.26
CA VAL A 297 -22.40 -11.07 -10.02
C VAL A 297 -22.52 -9.98 -11.05
N ILE A 298 -21.60 -9.02 -11.11
CA ILE A 298 -21.53 -7.99 -12.15
C ILE A 298 -20.82 -8.62 -13.35
N ASP A 299 -21.53 -8.79 -14.48
CA ASP A 299 -21.03 -9.59 -15.61
C ASP A 299 -19.79 -9.03 -16.27
N THR A 300 -19.71 -7.70 -16.37
CA THR A 300 -18.57 -7.01 -16.99
C THR A 300 -18.18 -5.76 -16.20
N VAL A 301 -16.87 -5.49 -16.17
CA VAL A 301 -16.31 -4.30 -15.54
C VAL A 301 -15.35 -3.62 -16.53
N THR A 302 -15.44 -2.29 -16.64
CA THR A 302 -14.48 -1.51 -17.43
C THR A 302 -13.76 -0.52 -16.50
N LEU A 303 -12.44 -0.56 -16.46
CA LEU A 303 -11.59 0.41 -15.77
C LEU A 303 -11.11 1.45 -16.76
N VAL A 304 -11.31 2.73 -16.46
CA VAL A 304 -10.89 3.86 -17.31
C VAL A 304 -10.11 4.91 -16.51
N PRO A 305 -9.04 5.50 -17.06
CA PRO A 305 -8.40 6.64 -16.44
C PRO A 305 -9.26 7.90 -16.59
N VAL A 306 -9.34 8.71 -15.54
CA VAL A 306 -10.13 9.94 -15.51
C VAL A 306 -9.34 11.07 -14.90
N LEU A 307 -9.28 12.19 -15.61
CA LEU A 307 -8.64 13.40 -15.09
C LEU A 307 -9.53 14.07 -14.02
N PRO A 308 -8.96 14.66 -12.97
CA PRO A 308 -9.74 15.28 -11.89
C PRO A 308 -10.83 16.25 -12.37
N GLN A 309 -10.52 17.11 -13.35
CA GLN A 309 -11.47 18.08 -13.90
C GLN A 309 -12.67 17.46 -14.64
N ASP A 310 -12.56 16.21 -15.09
CA ASP A 310 -13.60 15.51 -15.88
C ASP A 310 -14.46 14.58 -14.99
N MET A 311 -14.03 14.29 -13.75
CA MET A 311 -14.66 13.30 -12.87
C MET A 311 -16.15 13.55 -12.67
N LYS A 312 -16.52 14.77 -12.31
CA LYS A 312 -17.92 15.14 -12.05
C LYS A 312 -18.78 14.96 -13.29
N GLU A 313 -18.37 15.51 -14.45
CA GLU A 313 -19.15 15.44 -15.71
C GLU A 313 -19.35 13.99 -16.16
N LYS A 314 -18.31 13.17 -16.04
CA LYS A 314 -18.37 11.74 -16.45
C LYS A 314 -19.29 10.91 -15.54
N LEU A 315 -19.30 11.20 -14.24
CA LEU A 315 -20.23 10.55 -13.31
C LEU A 315 -21.68 11.01 -13.55
N GLU A 316 -21.93 12.33 -13.73
CA GLU A 316 -23.26 12.88 -14.02
C GLU A 316 -23.83 12.41 -15.37
N SER A 317 -22.98 12.24 -16.38
CA SER A 317 -23.41 11.73 -17.70
C SER A 317 -23.68 10.23 -17.73
N GLY A 318 -23.27 9.48 -16.69
CA GLY A 318 -23.35 8.02 -16.68
C GLY A 318 -22.28 7.35 -17.57
N GLU A 319 -21.23 8.08 -17.96
CA GLU A 319 -20.06 7.47 -18.62
C GLU A 319 -19.24 6.63 -17.62
N ILE A 320 -19.33 6.96 -16.32
CA ILE A 320 -18.73 6.26 -15.20
C ILE A 320 -19.78 6.02 -14.14
N ASP A 321 -19.75 4.84 -13.51
CA ASP A 321 -20.65 4.44 -12.43
C ASP A 321 -20.01 4.59 -11.05
N LEU A 322 -18.70 4.43 -10.96
CA LEU A 322 -17.89 4.49 -9.73
C LEU A 322 -16.60 5.26 -9.99
N LEU A 323 -16.36 6.32 -9.23
CA LEU A 323 -15.07 7.00 -9.12
C LEU A 323 -14.36 6.51 -7.87
N ASN A 324 -13.16 5.94 -8.04
CA ASN A 324 -12.38 5.35 -6.95
C ASN A 324 -11.21 6.26 -6.53
N LYS A 325 -10.97 6.33 -5.22
CA LYS A 325 -9.82 7.03 -4.60
C LYS A 325 -9.66 8.49 -5.04
N VAL A 326 -10.75 9.25 -5.08
CA VAL A 326 -10.69 10.70 -5.32
C VAL A 326 -10.02 11.37 -4.11
N VAL A 327 -8.99 12.18 -4.35
CA VAL A 327 -8.19 12.85 -3.30
C VAL A 327 -8.22 14.36 -3.38
N ASP A 328 -8.54 14.93 -4.54
CA ASP A 328 -8.59 16.38 -4.74
C ASP A 328 -9.79 16.97 -4.00
N GLY A 329 -9.51 17.83 -3.01
CA GLY A 329 -10.55 18.41 -2.16
C GLY A 329 -11.53 19.33 -2.90
N ASP A 330 -11.10 20.02 -3.95
CA ASP A 330 -12.00 20.87 -4.76
C ASP A 330 -12.94 20.00 -5.60
N VAL A 331 -12.45 18.86 -6.14
CA VAL A 331 -13.27 17.87 -6.84
C VAL A 331 -14.30 17.27 -5.88
N VAL A 332 -13.86 16.82 -4.68
CA VAL A 332 -14.76 16.28 -3.64
C VAL A 332 -15.85 17.30 -3.30
N ASN A 333 -15.49 18.54 -3.01
CA ASN A 333 -16.44 19.60 -2.67
C ASN A 333 -17.43 19.89 -3.81
N SER A 334 -16.99 19.82 -5.07
CA SER A 334 -17.85 20.00 -6.24
C SER A 334 -18.88 18.89 -6.45
N MET A 335 -18.57 17.66 -5.97
CA MET A 335 -19.44 16.48 -6.13
C MET A 335 -20.34 16.21 -4.92
N ARG A 336 -20.05 16.72 -3.73
CA ARG A 336 -20.91 16.53 -2.54
C ARG A 336 -22.39 16.85 -2.76
N PRO A 337 -22.79 17.91 -3.51
CA PRO A 337 -24.20 18.16 -3.78
C PRO A 337 -24.93 17.04 -4.51
N MET A 338 -24.22 16.20 -5.27
CA MET A 338 -24.79 15.07 -6.02
C MET A 338 -25.40 14.00 -5.11
N LEU A 339 -25.00 13.95 -3.83
CA LEU A 339 -25.53 12.97 -2.86
C LEU A 339 -27.06 13.11 -2.67
N SER A 340 -27.63 14.28 -2.90
CA SER A 340 -29.08 14.50 -2.92
C SER A 340 -29.76 14.18 -4.27
N GLU A 341 -28.99 13.77 -5.28
CA GLU A 341 -29.42 13.57 -6.66
C GLU A 341 -29.33 12.13 -7.15
N GLY A 342 -29.16 11.15 -6.23
CA GLY A 342 -29.09 9.72 -6.57
C GLY A 342 -27.68 9.15 -6.70
N TYR A 343 -26.73 9.74 -5.98
CA TYR A 343 -25.36 9.26 -5.86
C TYR A 343 -25.02 8.97 -4.39
N SER A 344 -24.07 8.11 -4.18
CA SER A 344 -23.55 7.73 -2.86
C SER A 344 -22.07 8.08 -2.75
N LEU A 345 -21.63 8.27 -1.52
CA LEU A 345 -20.25 8.55 -1.16
C LEU A 345 -19.79 7.56 -0.10
N LEU A 346 -18.67 6.93 -0.35
CA LEU A 346 -17.92 6.19 0.64
C LEU A 346 -16.59 6.90 0.88
N ASN A 347 -16.14 6.96 2.14
CA ASN A 347 -14.84 7.53 2.46
C ASN A 347 -14.09 6.61 3.43
N TYR A 348 -12.76 6.62 3.33
CA TYR A 348 -11.90 5.81 4.18
C TYR A 348 -10.49 6.37 4.27
N ALA A 349 -9.84 6.16 5.40
CA ALA A 349 -8.50 6.66 5.66
C ALA A 349 -7.47 5.97 4.77
N ARG A 350 -6.49 6.74 4.29
CA ARG A 350 -5.38 6.22 3.50
C ARG A 350 -4.43 5.39 4.37
N LEU A 351 -3.96 4.25 3.87
CA LEU A 351 -2.92 3.44 4.53
C LEU A 351 -1.53 4.08 4.49
N GLY A 352 -1.33 5.12 3.70
CA GLY A 352 -0.05 5.75 3.47
C GLY A 352 -0.03 7.25 3.75
N TYR A 353 1.02 7.91 3.28
CA TYR A 353 1.27 9.31 3.54
C TYR A 353 1.96 10.01 2.36
N GLY A 354 1.89 11.34 2.34
CA GLY A 354 2.68 12.20 1.47
C GLY A 354 3.90 12.73 2.20
N PHE A 355 5.04 12.84 1.52
CA PHE A 355 6.32 13.15 2.12
C PHE A 355 7.30 13.77 1.12
N CYS A 356 8.33 14.46 1.62
CA CYS A 356 9.53 14.70 0.86
C CYS A 356 10.57 13.62 1.16
N ALA A 357 11.07 12.98 0.10
CA ALA A 357 12.18 12.05 0.20
C ALA A 357 13.50 12.81 0.37
N PHE A 358 14.44 12.21 1.10
CA PHE A 358 15.81 12.67 1.29
C PHE A 358 16.81 11.66 0.75
N ALA A 359 17.95 12.15 0.22
CA ALA A 359 19.14 11.35 -0.07
C ALA A 359 20.07 11.35 1.15
N CYS A 360 19.77 10.50 2.15
CA CYS A 360 20.47 10.52 3.44
C CYS A 360 21.93 10.06 3.36
N GLU A 361 22.35 9.43 2.28
CA GLU A 361 23.71 8.92 2.07
C GLU A 361 24.66 9.94 1.46
N GLN A 362 24.16 11.09 0.95
CA GLN A 362 24.98 12.05 0.21
C GLN A 362 24.65 13.50 0.57
N GLY A 363 25.57 14.40 0.17
CA GLY A 363 25.36 15.85 0.26
C GLY A 363 25.05 16.34 1.69
N PRO A 364 24.42 17.51 1.80
CA PRO A 364 24.05 18.10 3.09
C PRO A 364 23.05 17.27 3.88
N GLN A 365 22.23 16.46 3.23
CA GLN A 365 21.15 15.68 3.86
C GLN A 365 21.65 14.45 4.62
N GLN A 366 22.92 14.07 4.48
CA GLN A 366 23.53 13.10 5.39
C GLN A 366 23.51 13.57 6.87
N PHE A 367 23.43 14.90 7.10
CA PHE A 367 23.38 15.47 8.45
C PHE A 367 21.95 15.56 8.96
N LYS A 368 21.68 14.92 10.12
CA LYS A 368 20.36 14.96 10.79
C LYS A 368 19.87 16.40 11.00
N ALA A 369 20.76 17.29 11.45
CA ALA A 369 20.42 18.68 11.71
C ALA A 369 19.92 19.43 10.45
N VAL A 370 20.43 19.08 9.26
CA VAL A 370 19.98 19.65 8.00
C VAL A 370 18.56 19.17 7.68
N ARG A 371 18.28 17.88 7.82
CA ARG A 371 16.94 17.33 7.56
C ARG A 371 15.90 17.94 8.50
N GLN A 372 16.23 18.03 9.80
CA GLN A 372 15.37 18.70 10.80
C GLN A 372 15.20 20.20 10.51
N ALA A 373 16.26 20.89 10.07
CA ALA A 373 16.15 22.30 9.69
C ALA A 373 15.28 22.53 8.47
N ILE A 374 15.32 21.63 7.49
CA ILE A 374 14.42 21.66 6.31
C ILE A 374 12.96 21.52 6.76
N ASP A 375 12.66 20.58 7.66
CA ASP A 375 11.31 20.33 8.14
C ASP A 375 10.79 21.54 8.95
N TYR A 376 11.60 22.19 9.79
CA TYR A 376 11.25 23.47 10.45
C TYR A 376 11.11 24.65 9.46
N CYS A 377 11.45 24.51 8.20
CA CYS A 377 11.21 25.51 7.15
C CYS A 377 9.90 25.27 6.37
N PHE A 378 9.11 24.28 6.75
CA PHE A 378 7.85 23.92 6.08
C PHE A 378 6.64 24.13 7.00
N ASP A 379 5.56 24.68 6.44
CA ASP A 379 4.25 24.81 7.11
C ASP A 379 3.32 23.69 6.63
N ALA A 380 3.41 22.51 7.25
CA ALA A 380 2.61 21.36 6.91
C ALA A 380 1.11 21.59 7.10
N ASP A 381 0.70 22.36 8.13
CA ASP A 381 -0.71 22.66 8.39
C ASP A 381 -1.30 23.55 7.29
N SER A 382 -0.54 24.54 6.82
CA SER A 382 -0.94 25.36 5.68
C SER A 382 -1.03 24.53 4.40
N PHE A 383 -0.07 23.65 4.17
CA PHE A 383 -0.09 22.73 3.03
C PHE A 383 -1.33 21.83 3.04
N VAL A 384 -1.63 21.16 4.16
CA VAL A 384 -2.81 20.29 4.31
C VAL A 384 -4.11 21.08 4.06
N ARG A 385 -4.23 22.26 4.64
CA ARG A 385 -5.41 23.13 4.43
C ARG A 385 -5.58 23.51 2.96
N ASP A 386 -4.49 23.88 2.29
CA ASP A 386 -4.55 24.47 0.94
C ASP A 386 -4.63 23.39 -0.16
N ALA A 387 -3.94 22.24 0.04
CA ALA A 387 -3.95 21.12 -0.89
C ALA A 387 -5.13 20.16 -0.68
N LEU A 388 -5.43 19.80 0.57
CA LEU A 388 -6.42 18.78 0.89
C LEU A 388 -7.78 19.33 1.33
N LYS A 389 -7.92 20.66 1.47
CA LYS A 389 -9.19 21.34 1.82
C LYS A 389 -9.89 20.78 3.06
N GLY A 390 -9.12 20.28 4.04
CA GLY A 390 -9.63 19.68 5.27
C GLY A 390 -9.86 18.15 5.20
N TYR A 391 -9.55 17.49 4.09
CA TYR A 391 -9.69 16.03 3.92
C TYR A 391 -8.39 15.28 4.21
N GLY A 392 -7.57 15.80 5.08
CA GLY A 392 -6.33 15.18 5.54
C GLY A 392 -5.82 15.86 6.80
N VAL A 393 -4.81 15.26 7.38
CA VAL A 393 -4.11 15.76 8.58
C VAL A 393 -2.62 15.69 8.38
N THR A 394 -1.89 16.52 9.11
CA THR A 394 -0.43 16.40 9.22
C THR A 394 -0.05 15.11 9.91
N VAL A 395 1.01 14.47 9.43
CA VAL A 395 1.62 13.30 10.07
C VAL A 395 3.09 13.56 10.32
N ASN A 396 3.58 13.09 11.46
CA ASN A 396 4.93 13.38 11.94
C ASN A 396 5.79 12.10 12.01
N GLY A 397 5.45 11.06 11.28
CA GLY A 397 6.14 9.79 11.29
C GLY A 397 5.89 8.96 10.03
N TYR A 398 6.39 7.74 10.04
CA TYR A 398 6.29 6.78 8.94
C TYR A 398 5.00 5.99 9.05
N TYR A 399 3.87 6.66 8.87
CA TYR A 399 2.54 6.04 9.01
C TYR A 399 1.47 6.75 8.20
N GLY A 400 0.40 6.00 7.92
CA GLY A 400 -0.86 6.50 7.37
C GLY A 400 -2.01 6.37 8.37
N LEU A 401 -3.05 7.18 8.20
CA LEU A 401 -4.23 7.19 9.09
C LEU A 401 -4.98 5.85 9.13
N GLY A 402 -5.02 5.12 8.00
CA GLY A 402 -5.75 3.86 7.89
C GLY A 402 -5.01 2.65 8.43
N GLN A 403 -3.74 2.77 8.82
CA GLN A 403 -2.99 1.64 9.35
C GLN A 403 -3.53 1.21 10.72
N TRP A 404 -3.67 -0.09 10.94
CA TRP A 404 -4.21 -0.62 12.18
C TRP A 404 -3.41 -0.21 13.43
N MET A 405 -2.08 -0.04 13.33
CA MET A 405 -1.25 0.46 14.43
C MET A 405 -1.59 1.90 14.78
N THR A 406 -1.84 2.75 13.78
CA THR A 406 -2.29 4.13 13.96
C THR A 406 -3.66 4.14 14.65
N LEU A 407 -4.60 3.35 14.16
CA LEU A 407 -5.94 3.21 14.76
C LEU A 407 -5.86 2.67 16.20
N ALA A 408 -4.95 1.75 16.48
CA ALA A 408 -4.68 1.24 17.82
C ALA A 408 -4.11 2.34 18.75
N ALA A 409 -3.11 3.09 18.29
CA ALA A 409 -2.52 4.21 19.04
C ALA A 409 -3.53 5.34 19.29
N MET A 410 -4.46 5.57 18.37
CA MET A 410 -5.57 6.54 18.53
C MET A 410 -6.72 6.02 19.41
N GLY A 411 -6.71 4.75 19.80
CA GLY A 411 -7.75 4.12 20.60
C GLY A 411 -9.01 3.71 19.82
N THR A 412 -8.94 3.70 18.49
CA THR A 412 -10.08 3.38 17.61
C THR A 412 -10.33 1.88 17.54
N ILE A 413 -9.28 1.06 17.50
CA ILE A 413 -9.39 -0.41 17.51
C ILE A 413 -8.76 -1.00 18.74
N ARG A 414 -9.30 -2.15 19.17
CA ARG A 414 -8.82 -2.95 20.31
C ARG A 414 -9.06 -4.42 20.02
N PRO A 415 -8.16 -5.34 20.41
CA PRO A 415 -8.43 -6.76 20.37
C PRO A 415 -9.61 -7.12 21.29
N GLU A 416 -10.37 -8.12 20.90
CA GLU A 416 -11.45 -8.66 21.74
C GLU A 416 -10.89 -9.44 22.95
N GLY A 417 -11.57 -9.34 24.09
CA GLY A 417 -11.28 -10.18 25.26
C GLY A 417 -10.03 -9.78 26.05
N ILE A 418 -9.49 -8.55 25.85
CA ILE A 418 -8.39 -8.03 26.68
C ILE A 418 -8.78 -7.92 28.16
N THR A 419 -7.81 -8.10 29.04
CA THR A 419 -7.99 -7.96 30.49
C THR A 419 -8.04 -6.47 30.90
N PRO A 420 -8.61 -6.12 32.08
CA PRO A 420 -8.59 -4.73 32.56
C PRO A 420 -7.19 -4.14 32.74
N GLU A 421 -6.21 -4.99 33.05
CA GLU A 421 -4.80 -4.59 33.17
C GLU A 421 -4.20 -4.25 31.78
N GLU A 422 -4.56 -5.02 30.75
CA GLU A 422 -4.17 -4.75 29.36
C GLU A 422 -4.90 -3.50 28.83
N GLU A 423 -6.17 -3.30 29.19
CA GLU A 423 -6.93 -2.11 28.81
C GLU A 423 -6.25 -0.81 29.25
N GLU A 424 -5.67 -0.79 30.48
CA GLU A 424 -4.91 0.37 30.97
C GLU A 424 -3.66 0.63 30.10
N VAL A 425 -2.99 -0.43 29.62
CA VAL A 425 -1.82 -0.31 28.75
C VAL A 425 -2.22 0.19 27.36
N TRP A 426 -3.29 -0.36 26.80
CA TRP A 426 -3.83 0.07 25.52
C TRP A 426 -4.25 1.55 25.51
N ASP A 427 -4.90 2.02 26.59
CA ASP A 427 -5.33 3.42 26.76
C ASP A 427 -4.17 4.39 26.90
N ALA A 428 -2.97 3.91 27.24
CA ALA A 428 -1.78 4.69 27.33
C ALA A 428 -1.03 4.83 25.99
N LEU A 429 -1.38 4.02 24.99
CA LEU A 429 -0.76 4.13 23.66
C LEU A 429 -1.16 5.45 22.99
N ASN A 430 -0.18 6.17 22.46
CA ASN A 430 -0.40 7.41 21.71
C ASN A 430 0.86 7.81 20.94
N LEU A 431 0.72 8.81 20.06
CA LEU A 431 1.79 9.41 19.27
C LEU A 431 2.12 10.86 19.72
N ASP A 432 1.70 11.28 20.91
CA ASP A 432 1.78 12.66 21.41
C ASP A 432 3.23 13.15 21.60
N GLU A 433 4.21 12.22 21.70
CA GLU A 433 5.62 12.54 21.86
C GLU A 433 6.36 12.86 20.55
N LEU A 434 5.72 12.66 19.40
CA LEU A 434 6.32 13.01 18.11
C LEU A 434 6.49 14.53 18.01
N ASN A 435 7.68 14.97 17.56
CA ASN A 435 7.91 16.38 17.29
C ASN A 435 7.14 16.81 16.04
N PRO A 436 6.25 17.80 16.11
CA PRO A 436 5.41 18.20 14.96
C PRO A 436 6.16 19.06 13.93
N TYR A 437 7.41 19.43 14.15
CA TYR A 437 8.23 20.25 13.24
C TYR A 437 7.47 21.46 12.64
N THR A 438 6.71 22.16 13.46
CA THR A 438 5.99 23.37 13.01
C THR A 438 6.95 24.44 12.52
N LEU A 439 6.56 25.20 11.48
CA LEU A 439 7.37 26.26 10.88
C LEU A 439 8.05 27.16 11.94
N ASP A 440 9.37 27.06 12.05
CA ASP A 440 10.20 27.85 12.98
C ASP A 440 11.60 28.07 12.40
N LEU A 441 11.75 29.14 11.65
CA LEU A 441 13.03 29.52 11.04
C LEU A 441 14.13 29.79 12.10
N GLY A 442 13.75 30.16 13.33
CA GLY A 442 14.69 30.35 14.43
C GLY A 442 15.31 29.05 14.90
N LYS A 443 14.50 27.98 15.04
CA LYS A 443 14.99 26.62 15.34
C LYS A 443 15.82 26.07 14.19
N ALA A 444 15.38 26.25 12.95
CA ALA A 444 16.15 25.80 11.77
C ALA A 444 17.55 26.43 11.77
N LYS A 445 17.69 27.73 11.98
CA LYS A 445 18.99 28.42 12.08
C LYS A 445 19.83 27.85 13.23
N ALA A 446 19.24 27.67 14.41
CA ALA A 446 19.96 27.19 15.58
C ALA A 446 20.52 25.76 15.36
N LEU A 447 19.74 24.85 14.76
CA LEU A 447 20.19 23.50 14.41
C LEU A 447 21.37 23.52 13.44
N LEU A 448 21.30 24.34 12.39
CA LEU A 448 22.39 24.49 11.41
C LEU A 448 23.65 25.04 12.07
N GLU A 449 23.53 26.03 12.94
CA GLU A 449 24.66 26.64 13.64
C GLU A 449 25.32 25.67 14.65
N GLU A 450 24.51 24.91 15.38
CA GLU A 450 25.00 23.89 16.34
C GLU A 450 25.72 22.76 15.60
N ASP A 451 25.25 22.36 14.42
CA ASP A 451 25.87 21.34 13.59
C ASP A 451 27.08 21.86 12.78
N GLY A 452 27.42 23.15 12.87
CA GLY A 452 28.63 23.72 12.27
C GLY A 452 28.46 24.32 10.87
N TRP A 453 27.23 24.55 10.38
CA TRP A 453 26.94 25.28 9.14
C TRP A 453 27.08 26.79 9.37
N THR A 454 28.29 27.23 9.70
CA THR A 454 28.61 28.59 10.16
C THR A 454 29.53 29.35 9.24
N LEU A 455 29.91 28.78 8.11
CA LEU A 455 30.81 29.38 7.12
C LEU A 455 30.02 29.87 5.89
N ASN A 456 30.61 30.79 5.15
CA ASN A 456 30.16 31.16 3.81
C ASN A 456 30.99 30.45 2.73
N GLU A 457 30.73 30.70 1.46
CA GLU A 457 31.39 30.07 0.32
C GLU A 457 32.92 30.35 0.22
N ASN A 458 33.43 31.30 0.97
CA ASN A 458 34.86 31.61 1.05
C ASN A 458 35.53 30.98 2.29
N GLY A 459 34.78 30.23 3.12
CA GLY A 459 35.27 29.67 4.38
C GLY A 459 35.38 30.70 5.50
N GLU A 460 34.78 31.87 5.34
CA GLU A 460 34.67 32.91 6.39
C GLU A 460 33.37 32.71 7.21
N PRO A 461 33.26 33.30 8.40
CA PRO A 461 32.01 33.24 9.16
C PRO A 461 30.81 33.75 8.35
N PHE A 462 29.72 32.98 8.32
CA PHE A 462 28.49 33.31 7.63
C PHE A 462 27.83 34.55 8.21
N ASP A 463 27.42 35.49 7.37
CA ASP A 463 26.70 36.72 7.75
C ASP A 463 25.40 36.80 6.92
N GLU A 464 24.25 36.54 7.54
CA GLU A 464 22.94 36.50 6.91
C GLU A 464 22.54 37.81 6.19
N THR A 465 23.23 38.93 6.44
CA THR A 465 22.99 40.18 5.74
C THR A 465 23.72 40.30 4.38
N ARG A 466 24.67 39.41 4.11
CA ARG A 466 25.56 39.48 2.94
C ARG A 466 25.66 38.16 2.18
N ASP A 467 25.62 37.06 2.92
CA ASP A 467 25.88 35.72 2.37
C ASP A 467 24.54 35.02 2.12
N ALA A 468 24.38 34.38 0.99
CA ALA A 468 23.15 33.70 0.58
C ALA A 468 23.09 32.26 1.08
N VAL A 469 24.24 31.59 1.16
CA VAL A 469 24.31 30.14 1.41
C VAL A 469 25.30 29.83 2.50
N ARG A 470 24.91 28.96 3.42
CA ARG A 470 25.78 28.42 4.48
C ARG A 470 26.69 27.34 3.92
N CYS A 471 27.86 27.21 4.53
CA CYS A 471 28.79 26.12 4.28
C CYS A 471 29.30 25.53 5.60
N LYS A 472 29.78 24.29 5.51
CA LYS A 472 30.41 23.56 6.62
C LYS A 472 31.74 22.94 6.14
N ASP A 473 32.76 22.97 6.95
CA ASP A 473 34.00 22.22 6.71
C ASP A 473 33.75 20.75 7.07
N VAL A 474 33.86 19.88 6.09
CA VAL A 474 33.72 18.42 6.24
C VAL A 474 35.03 17.79 5.78
N ASP A 475 35.80 17.27 6.71
CA ASP A 475 37.11 16.63 6.46
C ASP A 475 38.12 17.50 5.68
N GLY A 476 38.04 18.84 5.84
CA GLY A 476 38.90 19.79 5.18
C GLY A 476 38.41 20.26 3.80
N GLU A 477 37.23 19.83 3.38
CA GLU A 477 36.52 20.31 2.19
C GLU A 477 35.31 21.15 2.59
N LEU A 478 35.09 22.26 1.90
CA LEU A 478 33.99 23.16 2.17
C LEU A 478 32.71 22.67 1.46
N MET A 479 31.81 22.08 2.22
CA MET A 479 30.48 21.64 1.74
C MET A 479 29.50 22.80 1.75
N ARG A 480 28.87 23.05 0.61
CA ARG A 480 27.82 24.07 0.43
C ARG A 480 26.46 23.51 0.83
N LEU A 481 25.63 24.29 1.50
CA LEU A 481 24.26 23.91 1.87
C LEU A 481 23.31 24.25 0.70
N SER A 482 23.39 23.46 -0.35
CA SER A 482 22.59 23.55 -1.57
C SER A 482 21.88 22.23 -1.78
N LEU A 483 20.59 22.27 -2.15
CA LEU A 483 19.72 21.12 -2.32
C LEU A 483 19.16 21.09 -3.74
N ASP A 484 19.38 20.01 -4.46
CA ASP A 484 18.80 19.74 -5.77
C ASP A 484 17.44 19.05 -5.61
N PHE A 485 16.34 19.72 -5.97
CA PHE A 485 14.98 19.23 -5.83
C PHE A 485 14.40 18.80 -7.18
N ALA A 486 14.03 17.52 -7.31
CA ALA A 486 13.31 17.01 -8.49
C ALA A 486 11.81 17.32 -8.38
N GLN A 487 11.33 18.30 -9.15
CA GLN A 487 9.93 18.66 -9.23
C GLN A 487 9.26 17.97 -10.42
N VAL A 488 8.30 17.11 -10.16
CA VAL A 488 7.51 16.48 -11.21
C VAL A 488 6.61 17.50 -11.89
N LYS A 489 6.66 17.56 -13.23
CA LYS A 489 5.83 18.46 -14.03
C LYS A 489 4.35 18.20 -13.82
N ASP A 490 3.57 19.27 -13.85
CA ASP A 490 2.10 19.24 -13.75
C ASP A 490 1.61 18.55 -12.45
N ASN A 491 2.42 18.58 -11.38
CA ASN A 491 2.07 18.09 -10.05
C ASN A 491 1.85 19.28 -9.10
N ASP A 492 0.59 19.60 -8.83
CA ASP A 492 0.19 20.77 -8.02
C ASP A 492 0.69 20.65 -6.58
N PHE A 493 0.74 19.45 -6.01
CA PHE A 493 1.26 19.21 -4.67
C PHE A 493 2.78 19.48 -4.60
N ALA A 494 3.54 18.99 -5.59
CA ALA A 494 4.97 19.27 -5.67
C ALA A 494 5.25 20.76 -5.87
N GLN A 495 4.39 21.46 -6.62
CA GLN A 495 4.49 22.91 -6.81
C GLN A 495 4.28 23.66 -5.48
N LEU A 496 3.27 23.30 -4.68
CA LEU A 496 3.03 23.91 -3.37
C LEU A 496 4.22 23.70 -2.41
N VAL A 497 4.86 22.53 -2.44
CA VAL A 497 6.07 22.25 -1.65
C VAL A 497 7.21 23.16 -2.08
N VAL A 498 7.47 23.26 -3.39
CA VAL A 498 8.53 24.09 -3.95
C VAL A 498 8.28 25.58 -3.65
N ASP A 499 7.04 26.05 -3.73
CA ASP A 499 6.68 27.45 -3.44
C ASP A 499 7.01 27.80 -2.00
N GLN A 500 6.63 26.95 -1.03
CA GLN A 500 6.96 27.19 0.39
C GLN A 500 8.47 27.16 0.64
N PHE A 501 9.19 26.15 0.13
CA PHE A 501 10.64 26.04 0.30
C PHE A 501 11.41 27.17 -0.38
N SER A 502 10.95 27.65 -1.55
CA SER A 502 11.55 28.79 -2.23
C SER A 502 11.46 30.09 -1.42
N GLU A 503 10.43 30.22 -0.57
CA GLU A 503 10.27 31.36 0.34
C GLU A 503 11.09 31.19 1.63
N THR A 504 11.13 29.99 2.22
CA THR A 504 11.62 29.78 3.60
C THR A 504 13.09 29.38 3.67
N LEU A 505 13.56 28.46 2.81
CA LEU A 505 14.94 27.94 2.86
C LEU A 505 16.03 29.03 2.70
N PRO A 506 15.89 30.01 1.78
CA PRO A 506 16.87 31.10 1.69
C PRO A 506 16.99 31.94 2.95
N GLN A 507 15.93 32.05 3.77
CA GLN A 507 15.95 32.84 5.00
C GLN A 507 16.83 32.19 6.10
N VAL A 508 17.15 30.91 5.96
CA VAL A 508 18.03 30.19 6.89
C VAL A 508 19.41 29.89 6.29
N GLY A 509 19.65 30.33 5.05
CA GLY A 509 20.92 30.14 4.33
C GLY A 509 21.04 28.78 3.63
N ILE A 510 19.91 28.18 3.24
CA ILE A 510 19.84 26.99 2.38
C ILE A 510 19.48 27.40 0.97
N GLU A 511 20.26 26.98 -0.02
CA GLU A 511 19.93 27.16 -1.43
C GLU A 511 19.07 26.00 -1.92
N LEU A 512 18.00 26.32 -2.65
CA LEU A 512 17.15 25.33 -3.34
C LEU A 512 17.35 25.46 -4.85
N VAL A 513 17.74 24.39 -5.51
CA VAL A 513 17.86 24.30 -6.97
C VAL A 513 16.79 23.37 -7.49
N VAL A 514 15.81 23.91 -8.19
CA VAL A 514 14.64 23.15 -8.66
C VAL A 514 14.90 22.65 -10.09
N HIS A 515 14.69 21.35 -10.29
CA HIS A 515 14.78 20.68 -11.60
C HIS A 515 13.41 20.13 -11.99
N GLU A 516 12.82 20.65 -13.06
CA GLU A 516 11.60 20.08 -13.62
C GLU A 516 11.90 18.77 -14.35
N VAL A 517 11.29 17.68 -13.90
CA VAL A 517 11.47 16.33 -14.42
C VAL A 517 10.13 15.66 -14.74
N SER A 518 10.15 14.60 -15.53
CA SER A 518 9.00 13.71 -15.66
C SER A 518 8.87 12.80 -14.42
N PHE A 519 7.68 12.25 -14.20
CA PHE A 519 7.47 11.31 -13.10
C PHE A 519 8.39 10.07 -13.20
N ASN A 520 8.61 9.56 -14.41
CA ASN A 520 9.51 8.41 -14.62
C ASN A 520 10.97 8.74 -14.33
N GLU A 521 11.46 9.93 -14.74
CA GLU A 521 12.81 10.38 -14.41
C GLU A 521 13.01 10.50 -12.90
N MET A 522 12.02 11.06 -12.18
CA MET A 522 12.07 11.15 -10.72
C MET A 522 12.08 9.75 -10.07
N LEU A 523 11.25 8.80 -10.54
CA LEU A 523 11.24 7.44 -10.02
C LEU A 523 12.53 6.69 -10.28
N SER A 524 13.11 6.81 -11.51
CA SER A 524 14.39 6.19 -11.85
C SER A 524 15.52 6.68 -10.94
N ASP A 525 15.56 7.98 -10.63
CA ASP A 525 16.50 8.55 -9.67
C ASP A 525 16.23 8.06 -8.24
N TYR A 526 14.97 8.05 -7.80
CA TYR A 526 14.55 7.61 -6.46
C TYR A 526 14.94 6.16 -6.17
N TYR A 527 14.78 5.26 -7.15
CA TYR A 527 15.16 3.85 -7.05
C TYR A 527 16.60 3.57 -7.49
N ARG A 528 17.38 4.59 -7.87
CA ARG A 528 18.77 4.49 -8.35
C ARG A 528 18.92 3.50 -9.50
N GLU A 529 17.97 3.47 -10.43
CA GLU A 529 18.02 2.56 -11.59
C GLU A 529 19.27 2.75 -12.44
N ASP A 530 19.79 3.98 -12.55
CA ASP A 530 21.03 4.34 -13.25
C ASP A 530 22.28 4.33 -12.34
N GLY A 531 22.16 3.88 -11.08
CA GLY A 531 23.25 3.63 -10.13
C GLY A 531 23.47 4.76 -9.12
N GLU A 532 23.66 6.02 -9.54
CA GLU A 532 23.89 7.16 -8.64
C GLU A 532 22.66 8.07 -8.59
N ARG A 533 22.35 8.58 -7.40
CA ARG A 533 21.26 9.53 -7.19
C ARG A 533 21.69 10.93 -7.61
N LEU A 534 20.88 11.59 -8.44
CA LEU A 534 21.15 12.92 -8.99
C LEU A 534 20.54 14.04 -8.16
N TYR A 535 19.40 13.75 -7.50
CA TYR A 535 18.64 14.76 -6.76
C TYR A 535 18.66 14.45 -5.27
N ASP A 536 18.73 15.51 -4.47
CA ASP A 536 18.73 15.43 -3.02
C ASP A 536 17.33 15.20 -2.46
N MET A 537 16.32 15.77 -3.11
CA MET A 537 14.94 15.76 -2.64
C MET A 537 13.94 15.60 -3.78
N ASN A 538 12.81 15.02 -3.45
CA ASN A 538 11.59 15.06 -4.28
C ASN A 538 10.35 14.95 -3.39
N PHE A 539 9.18 15.34 -3.92
CA PHE A 539 7.90 15.11 -3.26
C PHE A 539 7.24 13.85 -3.82
N MET A 540 6.78 13.00 -2.90
CA MET A 540 6.10 11.74 -3.21
C MET A 540 4.95 11.47 -2.25
N ALA A 541 4.15 10.47 -2.63
CA ALA A 541 3.17 9.87 -1.75
C ALA A 541 3.17 8.34 -1.95
N THR A 542 3.06 7.59 -0.87
CA THR A 542 3.06 6.13 -0.88
C THR A 542 1.87 5.56 -0.12
N ASN A 543 1.55 4.29 -0.37
CA ASN A 543 0.66 3.50 0.47
C ASN A 543 1.47 2.35 1.06
N PHE A 544 1.19 2.07 2.33
CA PHE A 544 1.67 0.84 2.97
C PHE A 544 0.74 -0.32 2.62
N VAL A 545 1.27 -1.52 2.73
CA VAL A 545 0.47 -2.74 2.70
C VAL A 545 0.00 -3.06 4.12
N SER A 546 -1.00 -3.91 4.26
CA SER A 546 -1.54 -4.34 5.57
C SER A 546 -0.46 -4.97 6.47
N THR A 547 0.51 -5.68 5.85
CA THR A 547 1.74 -6.15 6.51
C THR A 547 2.77 -5.02 6.59
N PHE A 548 2.58 -4.09 7.50
CA PHE A 548 3.58 -3.05 7.71
C PHE A 548 4.82 -3.63 8.40
N ASP A 549 5.91 -3.74 7.65
CA ASP A 549 7.17 -4.28 8.13
C ASP A 549 8.35 -3.56 7.46
N PRO A 550 8.95 -2.56 8.13
CA PRO A 550 9.95 -1.70 7.52
C PRO A 550 11.38 -2.24 7.60
N PHE A 551 11.62 -3.50 8.04
CA PHE A 551 12.99 -4.00 8.27
C PHE A 551 13.87 -3.97 7.01
N MET A 552 13.29 -4.19 5.83
CA MET A 552 14.01 -4.06 4.55
C MET A 552 14.14 -2.61 4.07
N THR A 553 13.24 -1.73 4.51
CA THR A 553 13.26 -0.30 4.13
C THR A 553 14.45 0.45 4.71
N PHE A 554 15.00 -0.02 5.83
CA PHE A 554 16.14 0.60 6.52
C PHE A 554 17.35 -0.35 6.63
N THR A 555 17.44 -1.34 5.75
CA THR A 555 18.58 -2.27 5.71
C THR A 555 19.87 -1.57 5.24
N ASP A 556 21.00 -2.05 5.74
CA ASP A 556 22.35 -1.68 5.26
C ASP A 556 22.92 -2.67 4.24
N ASP A 557 22.14 -3.70 3.87
CA ASP A 557 22.54 -4.69 2.85
C ASP A 557 22.67 -4.00 1.48
N PRO A 558 23.85 -4.00 0.88
CA PRO A 558 24.09 -3.29 -0.40
C PRO A 558 23.20 -3.75 -1.55
N ASP A 559 22.71 -4.99 -1.51
CA ASP A 559 21.83 -5.53 -2.55
C ASP A 559 20.42 -4.91 -2.49
N PHE A 560 20.05 -4.29 -1.36
CA PHE A 560 18.72 -3.69 -1.13
C PHE A 560 18.75 -2.18 -0.96
N VAL A 561 19.92 -1.56 -0.78
CA VAL A 561 20.06 -0.10 -0.78
C VAL A 561 19.77 0.44 -2.18
N GLY A 562 18.82 1.38 -2.28
CA GLY A 562 18.28 1.88 -3.54
C GLY A 562 16.96 1.20 -3.90
N ALA A 563 16.93 -0.12 -3.98
CA ALA A 563 15.71 -0.85 -4.35
C ALA A 563 14.66 -0.87 -3.22
N MET A 564 15.08 -1.15 -1.99
CA MET A 564 14.20 -1.21 -0.81
C MET A 564 14.47 -0.05 0.16
N ASN A 565 15.75 0.18 0.52
CA ASN A 565 16.16 1.34 1.29
C ASN A 565 16.42 2.53 0.34
N THR A 566 15.36 3.20 -0.05
CA THR A 566 15.41 4.32 -1.00
C THR A 566 15.96 5.61 -0.39
N SER A 567 15.88 5.79 0.93
CA SER A 567 16.44 6.96 1.60
C SER A 567 17.97 6.92 1.74
N GLY A 568 18.57 5.72 1.66
CA GLY A 568 19.99 5.50 1.95
C GLY A 568 20.34 5.65 3.44
N MET A 569 19.34 5.70 4.33
CA MET A 569 19.56 5.74 5.77
C MET A 569 20.00 4.37 6.28
N THR A 570 21.19 4.30 6.89
CA THR A 570 21.79 3.07 7.43
C THR A 570 22.15 3.22 8.90
N ASP A 571 21.29 3.86 9.68
CA ASP A 571 21.46 4.02 11.11
C ASP A 571 21.28 2.68 11.84
N GLU A 572 22.30 2.25 12.62
CA GLU A 572 22.33 0.94 13.30
C GLU A 572 21.15 0.76 14.27
N GLN A 573 20.78 1.80 15.02
CA GLN A 573 19.67 1.72 15.96
C GLN A 573 18.32 1.60 15.25
N LEU A 574 18.13 2.32 14.14
CA LEU A 574 16.91 2.22 13.33
C LEU A 574 16.76 0.81 12.74
N ILE A 575 17.85 0.25 12.23
CA ILE A 575 17.91 -1.13 11.71
C ILE A 575 17.53 -2.13 12.81
N ASP A 576 18.16 -2.02 13.99
CA ASP A 576 17.88 -2.91 15.12
C ASP A 576 16.41 -2.82 15.58
N MET A 577 15.83 -1.62 15.63
CA MET A 577 14.42 -1.43 16.01
C MET A 577 13.46 -2.06 15.01
N THR A 578 13.73 -1.93 13.72
CA THR A 578 12.86 -2.55 12.69
C THR A 578 12.95 -4.08 12.73
N TRP A 579 14.15 -4.65 12.94
CA TRP A 579 14.33 -6.09 13.15
C TRP A 579 13.66 -6.59 14.44
N ASP A 580 13.73 -5.84 15.54
CA ASP A 580 13.04 -6.21 16.78
C ASP A 580 11.51 -6.19 16.61
N MET A 581 10.99 -5.23 15.85
CA MET A 581 9.58 -5.17 15.52
C MET A 581 9.16 -6.36 14.65
N HIS A 582 9.92 -6.67 13.59
CA HIS A 582 9.75 -7.85 12.72
C HIS A 582 9.62 -9.13 13.54
N LYS A 583 10.56 -9.35 14.48
CA LYS A 583 10.64 -10.55 15.32
C LYS A 583 9.70 -10.57 16.53
N THR A 584 8.62 -9.84 16.48
CA THR A 584 7.54 -10.00 17.46
C THR A 584 6.83 -11.34 17.22
N GLU A 585 6.47 -12.02 18.31
CA GLU A 585 5.70 -13.28 18.21
C GLU A 585 4.37 -13.05 17.47
N PRO A 586 3.93 -14.01 16.64
CA PRO A 586 2.64 -13.93 15.97
C PRO A 586 1.50 -13.64 16.94
N TYR A 587 0.59 -12.76 16.54
CA TYR A 587 -0.59 -12.36 17.33
C TYR A 587 -0.30 -11.57 18.62
N ASP A 588 0.94 -11.26 18.96
CA ASP A 588 1.27 -10.35 20.07
C ASP A 588 1.12 -8.88 19.63
N VAL A 589 -0.14 -8.52 19.39
CA VAL A 589 -0.55 -7.22 18.83
C VAL A 589 -0.10 -6.06 19.71
N LEU A 590 -0.21 -6.19 21.06
CA LEU A 590 0.18 -5.13 21.99
C LEU A 590 1.67 -4.85 21.92
N THR A 591 2.52 -5.89 21.98
CA THR A 591 3.96 -5.73 21.87
C THR A 591 4.36 -5.13 20.52
N TYR A 592 3.70 -5.55 19.42
CA TYR A 592 3.97 -5.00 18.10
C TYR A 592 3.67 -3.49 18.04
N VAL A 593 2.51 -3.03 18.53
CA VAL A 593 2.14 -1.61 18.55
C VAL A 593 3.09 -0.80 19.44
N GLN A 594 3.49 -1.33 20.59
CA GLN A 594 4.45 -0.65 21.47
C GLN A 594 5.81 -0.43 20.76
N LYS A 595 6.33 -1.47 20.09
CA LYS A 595 7.57 -1.37 19.31
C LYS A 595 7.41 -0.41 18.13
N TRP A 596 6.26 -0.44 17.45
CA TRP A 596 5.94 0.47 16.38
C TRP A 596 5.91 1.94 16.84
N ILE A 597 5.35 2.25 18.02
CA ILE A 597 5.36 3.60 18.60
C ILE A 597 6.81 4.05 18.89
N GLU A 598 7.65 3.20 19.47
CA GLU A 598 9.05 3.55 19.72
C GLU A 598 9.84 3.74 18.42
N PHE A 599 9.58 2.91 17.39
CA PHE A 599 10.11 3.12 16.06
C PHE A 599 9.69 4.48 15.48
N GLN A 600 8.38 4.86 15.58
CA GLN A 600 7.90 6.15 15.10
C GLN A 600 8.61 7.33 15.79
N LYS A 601 8.86 7.26 17.10
CA LYS A 601 9.59 8.30 17.84
C LYS A 601 11.00 8.46 17.33
N TYR A 602 11.71 7.36 17.13
CA TYR A 602 13.09 7.40 16.64
C TYR A 602 13.17 7.83 15.17
N TYR A 603 12.25 7.36 14.33
CA TYR A 603 12.10 7.82 12.96
C TYR A 603 11.87 9.33 12.87
N ASN A 604 10.96 9.87 13.68
CA ASN A 604 10.66 11.30 13.75
C ASN A 604 11.90 12.12 14.20
N GLU A 605 12.77 11.57 15.05
CA GLU A 605 14.03 12.23 15.41
C GLU A 605 15.05 12.21 14.27
N LEU A 606 15.18 11.09 13.54
CA LEU A 606 16.17 10.92 12.48
C LEU A 606 15.76 11.58 11.16
N LEU A 607 14.46 11.58 10.86
CA LEU A 607 13.87 12.03 9.59
C LEU A 607 14.54 11.40 8.35
N PRO A 608 14.43 10.10 8.13
CA PRO A 608 14.87 9.51 6.86
C PRO A 608 14.10 10.05 5.66
N THR A 609 12.85 10.46 5.87
CA THR A 609 12.05 11.31 5.00
C THR A 609 11.40 12.41 5.82
N MET A 610 10.86 13.44 5.20
CA MET A 610 10.05 14.47 5.83
C MET A 610 8.57 14.12 5.63
N PRO A 611 7.87 13.58 6.63
CA PRO A 611 6.43 13.31 6.56
C PRO A 611 5.66 14.63 6.45
N ILE A 612 4.58 14.66 5.68
CA ILE A 612 3.78 15.88 5.52
C ILE A 612 2.33 15.61 5.91
N TYR A 613 1.67 14.66 5.24
CA TYR A 613 0.24 14.43 5.45
C TYR A 613 -0.18 12.98 5.24
N SER A 614 -1.30 12.61 5.84
CA SER A 614 -2.14 11.50 5.38
C SER A 614 -3.55 12.00 5.13
N ASN A 615 -4.25 11.39 4.17
CA ASN A 615 -5.54 11.88 3.71
C ASN A 615 -6.63 10.80 3.72
N VAL A 616 -7.83 11.24 3.43
CA VAL A 616 -8.99 10.38 3.21
C VAL A 616 -9.18 10.19 1.70
N TYR A 617 -9.49 8.98 1.29
CA TYR A 617 -9.98 8.65 -0.05
C TYR A 617 -11.50 8.75 -0.09
N PHE A 618 -12.03 9.13 -1.25
CA PHE A 618 -13.45 9.22 -1.51
C PHE A 618 -13.80 8.40 -2.75
N ASP A 619 -14.80 7.52 -2.59
CA ASP A 619 -15.41 6.80 -3.70
C ASP A 619 -16.82 7.37 -3.93
N PHE A 620 -17.06 7.95 -5.11
CA PHE A 620 -18.39 8.42 -5.52
C PHE A 620 -18.99 7.41 -6.50
N HIS A 621 -20.22 7.00 -6.27
CA HIS A 621 -20.87 6.04 -7.16
C HIS A 621 -22.38 6.33 -7.32
N THR A 622 -22.95 5.78 -8.40
CA THR A 622 -24.39 5.81 -8.62
C THR A 622 -25.11 4.97 -7.59
N ASN A 623 -26.33 5.33 -7.18
CA ASN A 623 -27.14 4.52 -6.27
C ASN A 623 -27.64 3.20 -6.87
N TRP A 624 -27.35 2.93 -8.15
CA TRP A 624 -27.59 1.61 -8.76
C TRP A 624 -26.57 0.56 -8.30
N LEU A 625 -25.36 0.99 -7.91
CA LEU A 625 -24.35 0.12 -7.31
C LEU A 625 -24.70 -0.08 -5.82
N GLN A 626 -25.19 -1.28 -5.50
CA GLN A 626 -25.65 -1.65 -4.17
C GLN A 626 -24.63 -2.56 -3.49
N ASN A 627 -24.61 -2.55 -2.14
CA ASN A 627 -23.71 -3.37 -1.31
C ASN A 627 -22.22 -3.19 -1.66
N TYR A 628 -21.85 -2.02 -2.20
CA TYR A 628 -20.48 -1.63 -2.42
C TYR A 628 -19.88 -1.10 -1.11
N TYR A 629 -18.80 -1.72 -0.64
CA TYR A 629 -18.11 -1.33 0.58
C TYR A 629 -16.60 -1.46 0.38
N ALA A 630 -15.92 -0.34 0.09
CA ALA A 630 -14.46 -0.23 0.06
C ALA A 630 -13.97 0.42 1.36
N GLY A 631 -12.72 0.20 1.70
CA GLY A 631 -12.12 0.72 2.92
C GLY A 631 -10.60 0.74 2.85
N SER A 632 -9.98 1.07 3.97
CA SER A 632 -8.50 1.09 4.06
C SER A 632 -7.89 -0.26 3.71
N GLU A 633 -8.55 -1.35 4.10
CA GLU A 633 -8.10 -2.74 3.91
C GLU A 633 -8.83 -3.49 2.79
N ILE A 634 -9.89 -2.91 2.23
CA ILE A 634 -10.72 -3.51 1.16
C ILE A 634 -10.69 -2.57 -0.03
N ASN A 635 -9.95 -2.94 -1.07
CA ASN A 635 -9.90 -2.15 -2.30
C ASN A 635 -11.18 -2.33 -3.16
N TRP A 636 -11.37 -1.48 -4.17
CA TRP A 636 -12.55 -1.54 -5.02
C TRP A 636 -12.74 -2.88 -5.76
N PRO A 637 -11.70 -3.58 -6.26
CA PRO A 637 -11.85 -4.90 -6.86
C PRO A 637 -12.42 -5.95 -5.89
N GLU A 638 -11.98 -5.91 -4.63
CA GLU A 638 -12.52 -6.80 -3.59
C GLU A 638 -13.96 -6.40 -3.23
N ALA A 639 -14.23 -5.08 -3.11
CA ALA A 639 -15.58 -4.56 -2.82
C ALA A 639 -16.60 -4.93 -3.92
N VAL A 640 -16.19 -4.97 -5.18
CA VAL A 640 -17.05 -5.36 -6.33
C VAL A 640 -17.52 -6.82 -6.22
N LEU A 641 -16.79 -7.72 -5.54
CA LEU A 641 -17.26 -9.09 -5.32
C LEU A 641 -18.56 -9.13 -4.51
N TYR A 642 -18.71 -8.19 -3.57
CA TYR A 642 -19.89 -8.10 -2.71
C TYR A 642 -21.01 -7.27 -3.33
N ALA A 643 -20.68 -6.39 -4.27
CA ALA A 643 -21.61 -5.48 -4.88
C ALA A 643 -22.53 -6.14 -5.93
N TYR A 644 -23.62 -5.44 -6.23
CA TYR A 644 -24.54 -5.80 -7.31
C TYR A 644 -25.19 -4.54 -7.89
N ILE A 645 -25.73 -4.64 -9.10
CA ILE A 645 -26.43 -3.52 -9.76
C ILE A 645 -27.94 -3.79 -9.68
N ALA A 646 -28.69 -2.88 -9.07
CA ALA A 646 -30.14 -2.95 -8.95
C ALA A 646 -30.75 -1.55 -8.88
N GLU A 647 -32.06 -1.45 -9.12
CA GLU A 647 -32.78 -0.19 -8.89
C GLU A 647 -32.58 0.26 -7.42
N PRO A 648 -32.33 1.56 -7.19
CA PRO A 648 -32.18 2.09 -5.85
C PRO A 648 -33.41 1.75 -5.02
N VAL A 649 -33.22 1.13 -3.87
CA VAL A 649 -34.29 0.99 -2.88
C VAL A 649 -34.52 2.39 -2.27
N GLU A 650 -35.77 2.88 -2.26
CA GLU A 650 -36.11 4.09 -1.51
C GLU A 650 -35.80 3.85 -0.03
N THR A 651 -34.56 4.10 0.37
CA THR A 651 -34.17 4.19 1.78
C THR A 651 -34.59 5.56 2.29
N ALA A 652 -35.13 5.60 3.52
CA ALA A 652 -35.35 6.87 4.19
C ALA A 652 -34.02 7.65 4.31
N PRO A 653 -34.06 9.02 4.29
CA PRO A 653 -32.85 9.84 4.13
C PRO A 653 -31.79 9.77 5.26
N ASP A 654 -31.87 8.85 6.19
CA ASP A 654 -31.11 8.86 7.44
C ASP A 654 -30.03 7.78 7.60
N GLU A 655 -29.72 6.98 6.57
CA GLU A 655 -28.59 6.02 6.65
C GLU A 655 -27.54 6.33 5.59
N VAL A 656 -26.79 7.40 5.79
CA VAL A 656 -25.44 7.53 5.20
C VAL A 656 -24.55 6.56 5.97
N GLN A 657 -24.20 5.44 5.35
CA GLN A 657 -23.11 4.60 5.86
C GLN A 657 -21.79 5.36 5.69
N SER A 658 -21.52 6.28 6.60
CA SER A 658 -20.23 6.95 6.70
C SER A 658 -19.35 6.15 7.64
N GLY A 659 -18.29 5.58 7.16
CA GLY A 659 -17.24 4.98 7.99
C GLY A 659 -16.51 6.01 8.88
N LEU A 660 -16.69 7.31 8.59
CA LEU A 660 -16.22 8.45 9.38
C LEU A 660 -17.27 9.56 9.26
N ASP A 661 -17.81 10.03 10.37
CA ASP A 661 -18.73 11.18 10.40
C ASP A 661 -17.91 12.47 10.20
N LEU A 662 -17.87 12.95 8.96
CA LEU A 662 -17.04 14.07 8.55
C LEU A 662 -17.47 15.44 9.11
N ASP A 663 -18.71 15.55 9.64
CA ASP A 663 -19.22 16.83 10.13
C ASP A 663 -18.86 17.11 11.60
N ASP A 664 -18.55 16.07 12.42
CA ASP A 664 -18.22 16.28 13.85
C ASP A 664 -16.86 15.65 14.27
N ASP A 665 -16.35 14.59 13.60
CA ASP A 665 -15.17 13.85 14.07
C ASP A 665 -13.85 14.28 13.42
N MET A 666 -13.86 15.05 12.33
CA MET A 666 -12.63 15.59 11.72
C MET A 666 -12.21 16.96 12.26
N LYS A 667 -12.88 17.51 13.27
CA LYS A 667 -12.28 18.51 14.14
C LYS A 667 -11.35 17.81 15.15
N ILE A 668 -10.25 17.28 14.65
CA ILE A 668 -9.11 16.95 15.51
C ILE A 668 -8.64 18.29 16.07
N ASP A 669 -8.91 18.45 17.36
CA ASP A 669 -8.60 19.63 18.16
C ASP A 669 -7.06 19.78 18.25
N GLY A 670 -6.45 20.26 17.20
CA GLY A 670 -5.16 20.91 17.27
C GLY A 670 -5.42 22.22 17.99
N GLY A 671 -5.18 22.24 19.30
CA GLY A 671 -5.58 23.27 20.24
C GLY A 671 -5.23 24.71 19.82
N ASN A 672 -6.03 25.26 18.93
CA ASN A 672 -6.13 26.69 18.67
C ASN A 672 -7.60 27.06 18.58
N ASP A 673 -8.02 27.77 19.60
CA ASP A 673 -9.28 28.47 19.76
C ASP A 673 -9.46 29.48 18.59
N PHE A 674 -10.09 29.04 17.50
CA PHE A 674 -10.56 29.96 16.46
C PHE A 674 -11.99 30.41 16.85
N GLY A 675 -12.07 31.67 17.28
CA GLY A 675 -13.31 32.32 17.65
C GLY A 675 -14.37 32.22 16.54
N ASP A 676 -15.59 31.97 16.98
CA ASP A 676 -16.84 32.11 16.24
C ASP A 676 -17.05 33.56 15.80
N ASP A 677 -16.40 34.00 14.75
CA ASP A 677 -16.80 35.25 14.03
C ASP A 677 -16.17 35.22 12.62
N ASP A 678 -17.01 35.19 11.61
CA ASP A 678 -16.80 35.41 10.17
C ASP A 678 -17.03 34.19 9.24
N PHE A 679 -18.27 33.67 9.20
CA PHE A 679 -18.85 33.16 7.97
C PHE A 679 -20.25 33.77 7.72
N GLU A 680 -20.30 34.96 7.12
CA GLU A 680 -21.50 35.43 6.44
C GLU A 680 -21.68 34.64 5.13
N ILE A 681 -22.77 33.89 5.08
CA ILE A 681 -23.29 33.29 3.84
C ILE A 681 -23.82 34.48 2.99
N ILE A 682 -23.19 34.72 1.86
CA ILE A 682 -23.76 35.58 0.81
C ILE A 682 -24.64 34.69 -0.09
N GLU A 683 -25.94 35.03 -0.14
CA GLU A 683 -26.95 34.43 -1.01
C GLU A 683 -26.60 34.53 -2.49
#